data_628071885dbeb4018646fd8630a3aea2
#
_entry.id   628071885dbeb4018646fd8630a3aea2
#
_cell.length_a   1.000
_cell.length_b   1.000
_cell.length_c   1.000
_cell.angle_alpha   90.00
_cell.angle_beta   90.00
_cell.angle_gamma   90.00
#
_symmetry.space_group_name_H-M   'P 1'
#
loop_
_entity.id
_entity.type
_entity.pdbx_description
1 polymer ?
#
loop_
_entity_poly.entity_id
_entity_poly.type
_entity_poly.pdbx_seq_one_letter_code
_entity_poly.pdbx_strand_id
1 'polypeptide(L)'
;MSKKKQEFDITGMHCAACVKRVENVVSKIDGVGSVKVNLLTRKGSVEYKDGSTVEPQQIIDAITNIGFGATEADETKQEIEKVNLKPHITRLIIAACMAVPMMINMTLHRFGIQALPVWVEFILATIAQFGPGLMFYKSAWSAVKNGALTMDVLVVMGTTVAYLFSIYNWQFHPELGPQGIYFETSAWLITFILLGKLLEEIAKGRTSEALQKLIALQPATAHVLRDGEFVDIPTSKVVAGDILQVRAGEKIPVDGTITEGYSTVDEAMLTGESLPVEKQVGSEVIGATINLSGAFTMEAKRIGSDTMLSQIIKVVEEAQTSKASIQRIADIVAQYFVPIVIGLAVLTGLVWYFIVGDSVNVALINATAVLVIACPCALGLATPTSIMVGSGLGAEHGVLIKSAEYLEKAGKLDAIVMDKTGTLTQGVLDVTAFKNYNGDESRNMSLMMALESGTSHPIAKAMVYYGEDHGYKGKAIELESFGDVPGKGLQGAYQGVSVQLGHSRWMSELGYDLSAVQDDILHYEEQGASVSVLAVDGVISALWAVEDELRPETIEVVKELQSQGIDVWMLTGDNRRTAQYIANQAGITHVIAEVLPQDKASKVKELQDKGLVVGMVGDGINDAPALVTADIGFAIGSGTDIAVEAADIVLVRNDLHTLVQAVRLSRKTMTNIKQNLFWALIFNCIGIPLAAVGALNPMIAGTAMAFSSVTVVSNSLRLKRAKI
;
A
#
# COMPACT_ATOMS: atom_id res chain seq x y z
N MET A 1 -13.23 6.70 -19.91
CA MET A 1 -13.03 8.12 -19.58
C MET A 1 -12.54 8.19 -18.15
N SER A 2 -11.33 8.72 -17.92
CA SER A 2 -10.74 8.88 -16.58
C SER A 2 -11.61 9.82 -15.75
N LYS A 3 -12.12 9.36 -14.59
CA LYS A 3 -12.83 10.20 -13.64
C LYS A 3 -11.87 11.28 -13.15
N LYS A 4 -12.27 12.55 -13.24
CA LYS A 4 -11.43 13.65 -12.76
C LYS A 4 -11.25 13.50 -11.25
N LYS A 5 -10.01 13.26 -10.81
CA LYS A 5 -9.59 13.13 -9.40
C LYS A 5 -8.82 14.39 -9.03
N GLN A 6 -9.04 14.94 -7.84
CA GLN A 6 -8.32 16.10 -7.33
C GLN A 6 -7.94 15.90 -5.87
N GLU A 7 -6.76 16.36 -5.49
CA GLU A 7 -6.23 16.24 -4.14
C GLU A 7 -6.21 17.60 -3.42
N PHE A 8 -6.44 17.54 -2.11
CA PHE A 8 -6.47 18.71 -1.22
C PHE A 8 -5.62 18.42 0.02
N ASP A 9 -4.81 19.39 0.44
CA ASP A 9 -4.13 19.37 1.71
C ASP A 9 -5.06 19.90 2.81
N ILE A 10 -5.30 19.09 3.86
CA ILE A 10 -6.28 19.39 4.90
C ILE A 10 -5.58 19.47 6.25
N THR A 11 -5.63 20.66 6.86
CA THR A 11 -4.99 20.92 8.15
C THR A 11 -6.01 20.96 9.31
N GLY A 12 -5.55 20.69 10.54
CA GLY A 12 -6.40 20.75 11.74
C GLY A 12 -7.14 19.45 12.08
N MET A 13 -6.97 18.39 11.30
CA MET A 13 -7.52 17.06 11.65
C MET A 13 -6.64 16.38 12.71
N HIS A 14 -7.26 15.76 13.72
CA HIS A 14 -6.54 15.13 14.82
C HIS A 14 -7.04 13.70 15.14
N CYS A 15 -8.14 13.24 14.56
CA CYS A 15 -8.71 11.91 14.83
C CYS A 15 -9.56 11.40 13.68
N ALA A 16 -9.89 10.11 13.70
CA ALA A 16 -10.74 9.46 12.70
C ALA A 16 -12.13 10.12 12.56
N ALA A 17 -12.68 10.63 13.65
CA ALA A 17 -13.96 11.37 13.61
C ALA A 17 -13.83 12.68 12.82
N CYS A 18 -12.67 13.35 12.85
CA CYS A 18 -12.39 14.53 12.02
C CYS A 18 -12.39 14.16 10.54
N VAL A 19 -11.74 13.06 10.18
CA VAL A 19 -11.70 12.52 8.81
C VAL A 19 -13.11 12.25 8.30
N LYS A 20 -13.89 11.45 9.05
CA LYS A 20 -15.27 11.10 8.68
C LYS A 20 -16.16 12.34 8.50
N ARG A 21 -15.90 13.38 9.28
CA ARG A 21 -16.63 14.64 9.19
C ARG A 21 -16.32 15.40 7.90
N VAL A 22 -15.05 15.47 7.49
CA VAL A 22 -14.67 16.06 6.21
C VAL A 22 -15.28 15.24 5.07
N GLU A 23 -15.14 13.91 5.10
CA GLU A 23 -15.74 13.01 4.12
C GLU A 23 -17.24 13.21 3.99
N ASN A 24 -17.99 13.29 5.12
CA ASN A 24 -19.43 13.47 5.14
C ASN A 24 -19.90 14.83 4.60
N VAL A 25 -19.12 15.89 4.80
CA VAL A 25 -19.51 17.23 4.33
C VAL A 25 -19.21 17.36 2.84
N VAL A 26 -18.04 16.91 2.39
CA VAL A 26 -17.65 17.00 0.99
C VAL A 26 -18.47 16.03 0.11
N SER A 27 -18.81 14.84 0.61
CA SER A 27 -19.67 13.89 -0.14
C SER A 27 -21.11 14.37 -0.35
N LYS A 28 -21.57 15.36 0.41
CA LYS A 28 -22.91 15.97 0.24
C LYS A 28 -22.95 17.04 -0.86
N ILE A 29 -21.79 17.45 -1.37
CA ILE A 29 -21.73 18.43 -2.47
C ILE A 29 -22.20 17.72 -3.74
N ASP A 30 -23.20 18.32 -4.39
CA ASP A 30 -23.75 17.76 -5.64
C ASP A 30 -22.68 17.82 -6.73
N GLY A 31 -22.44 16.69 -7.41
CA GLY A 31 -21.32 16.53 -8.38
C GLY A 31 -20.07 15.85 -7.83
N VAL A 32 -19.97 15.61 -6.51
CA VAL A 32 -18.92 14.78 -5.92
C VAL A 32 -19.33 13.30 -5.98
N GLY A 33 -18.43 12.45 -6.47
CA GLY A 33 -18.62 11.00 -6.59
C GLY A 33 -18.15 10.25 -5.35
N SER A 34 -16.87 10.37 -5.02
CA SER A 34 -16.30 9.77 -3.82
C SER A 34 -15.30 10.73 -3.14
N VAL A 35 -15.15 10.56 -1.84
CA VAL A 35 -14.19 11.33 -1.03
C VAL A 35 -13.45 10.38 -0.12
N LYS A 36 -12.13 10.46 -0.14
CA LYS A 36 -11.25 9.70 0.76
C LYS A 36 -10.30 10.69 1.44
N VAL A 37 -10.26 10.67 2.76
CA VAL A 37 -9.40 11.58 3.55
C VAL A 37 -8.48 10.77 4.44
N ASN A 38 -7.20 11.11 4.43
CA ASN A 38 -6.20 10.49 5.28
C ASN A 38 -5.77 11.42 6.41
N LEU A 39 -5.86 10.91 7.63
CA LEU A 39 -5.46 11.63 8.83
C LEU A 39 -3.94 11.86 8.92
N LEU A 40 -3.15 10.92 8.41
CA LEU A 40 -1.70 10.88 8.59
C LEU A 40 -0.97 11.74 7.55
N THR A 41 -1.37 11.59 6.28
CA THR A 41 -0.84 12.41 5.18
C THR A 41 -1.49 13.79 5.12
N ARG A 42 -2.60 13.99 5.86
CA ARG A 42 -3.43 15.21 5.82
C ARG A 42 -3.98 15.54 4.44
N LYS A 43 -4.00 14.58 3.52
CA LYS A 43 -4.54 14.71 2.17
C LYS A 43 -5.97 14.21 2.08
N GLY A 44 -6.78 14.90 1.28
CA GLY A 44 -8.12 14.49 0.88
C GLY A 44 -8.18 14.32 -0.64
N SER A 45 -8.63 13.16 -1.10
CA SER A 45 -8.84 12.89 -2.52
C SER A 45 -10.33 12.90 -2.83
N VAL A 46 -10.72 13.69 -3.82
CA VAL A 46 -12.10 13.88 -4.28
C VAL A 46 -12.21 13.42 -5.72
N GLU A 47 -13.10 12.46 -5.98
CA GLU A 47 -13.47 12.02 -7.32
C GLU A 47 -14.78 12.70 -7.72
N TYR A 48 -14.82 13.27 -8.90
CA TYR A 48 -15.99 13.94 -9.42
C TYR A 48 -16.88 12.99 -10.24
N LYS A 49 -18.21 13.23 -10.22
CA LYS A 49 -19.14 12.55 -11.13
C LYS A 49 -18.92 13.06 -12.55
N ASP A 50 -19.21 12.21 -13.53
CA ASP A 50 -19.14 12.62 -14.95
C ASP A 50 -20.05 13.83 -15.21
N GLY A 51 -19.46 14.89 -15.82
CA GLY A 51 -20.16 16.14 -16.09
C GLY A 51 -20.27 17.11 -14.91
N SER A 52 -19.56 16.87 -13.81
CA SER A 52 -19.54 17.74 -12.64
C SER A 52 -18.95 19.11 -12.94
N THR A 53 -19.62 20.18 -12.48
CA THR A 53 -19.18 21.58 -12.56
C THR A 53 -18.66 22.10 -11.22
N VAL A 54 -18.37 21.22 -10.26
CA VAL A 54 -17.88 21.62 -8.92
C VAL A 54 -16.48 22.21 -9.05
N GLU A 55 -16.31 23.43 -8.56
CA GLU A 55 -15.02 24.11 -8.50
C GLU A 55 -14.25 23.70 -7.22
N PRO A 56 -12.92 23.61 -7.26
CA PRO A 56 -12.09 23.28 -6.10
C PRO A 56 -12.37 24.17 -4.90
N GLN A 57 -12.65 25.46 -5.15
CA GLN A 57 -12.95 26.42 -4.09
C GLN A 57 -14.16 26.05 -3.25
N GLN A 58 -15.18 25.44 -3.85
CA GLN A 58 -16.38 25.00 -3.13
C GLN A 58 -16.06 23.89 -2.12
N ILE A 59 -15.11 23.01 -2.45
CA ILE A 59 -14.62 21.98 -1.55
C ILE A 59 -13.81 22.58 -0.42
N ILE A 60 -12.91 23.51 -0.73
CA ILE A 60 -12.12 24.26 0.25
C ILE A 60 -13.03 25.00 1.23
N ASP A 61 -14.02 25.71 0.73
CA ASP A 61 -14.99 26.44 1.56
C ASP A 61 -15.82 25.51 2.45
N ALA A 62 -16.26 24.36 1.92
CA ALA A 62 -16.99 23.36 2.70
C ALA A 62 -16.15 22.79 3.85
N ILE A 63 -14.87 22.50 3.60
CA ILE A 63 -13.92 22.01 4.62
C ILE A 63 -13.62 23.13 5.64
N THR A 64 -13.43 24.34 5.18
CA THR A 64 -13.13 25.51 6.05
C THR A 64 -14.30 25.85 6.96
N ASN A 65 -15.53 25.80 6.45
CA ASN A 65 -16.74 26.07 7.22
C ASN A 65 -16.97 25.11 8.39
N ILE A 66 -16.40 23.90 8.32
CA ILE A 66 -16.44 22.94 9.44
C ILE A 66 -15.24 23.07 10.39
N GLY A 67 -14.38 24.07 10.19
CA GLY A 67 -13.28 24.42 11.11
C GLY A 67 -11.94 23.75 10.83
N PHE A 68 -11.73 23.20 9.62
CA PHE A 68 -10.45 22.70 9.13
C PHE A 68 -9.88 23.64 8.09
N GLY A 69 -8.55 23.69 7.93
CA GLY A 69 -7.93 24.38 6.80
C GLY A 69 -7.89 23.45 5.58
N ALA A 70 -8.11 23.98 4.39
CA ALA A 70 -7.94 23.24 3.14
C ALA A 70 -7.27 24.11 2.07
N THR A 71 -6.40 23.52 1.27
CA THR A 71 -5.78 24.12 0.08
C THR A 71 -5.72 23.07 -1.02
N GLU A 72 -5.69 23.48 -2.29
CA GLU A 72 -5.37 22.54 -3.36
C GLU A 72 -3.96 21.97 -3.15
N ALA A 73 -3.82 20.66 -3.33
CA ALA A 73 -2.50 20.06 -3.31
C ALA A 73 -1.73 20.51 -4.55
N ASP A 74 -0.57 21.10 -4.35
CA ASP A 74 0.33 21.54 -5.42
C ASP A 74 1.20 20.35 -5.83
N GLU A 75 0.91 19.73 -6.98
CA GLU A 75 1.64 18.58 -7.52
C GLU A 75 3.15 18.87 -7.71
N THR A 76 3.53 20.15 -7.83
CA THR A 76 4.92 20.57 -7.99
C THR A 76 5.68 20.68 -6.66
N LYS A 77 4.99 20.72 -5.52
CA LYS A 77 5.59 20.76 -4.19
C LYS A 77 5.45 19.42 -3.49
N GLN A 78 6.22 18.43 -3.90
CA GLN A 78 6.45 17.19 -3.13
C GLN A 78 7.36 17.43 -1.89
N GLU A 79 7.37 18.63 -1.33
CA GLU A 79 7.92 18.81 0.01
C GLU A 79 6.93 18.18 1.01
N ILE A 80 7.25 16.99 1.48
CA ILE A 80 6.63 16.48 2.71
C ILE A 80 6.96 17.51 3.79
N GLU A 81 5.94 18.27 4.18
CA GLU A 81 6.06 19.23 5.28
C GLU A 81 6.65 18.48 6.48
N LYS A 82 7.90 18.78 6.83
CA LYS A 82 8.52 18.24 8.04
C LYS A 82 7.56 18.52 9.18
N VAL A 83 7.10 17.47 9.88
CA VAL A 83 6.16 17.60 10.99
C VAL A 83 6.61 18.75 11.88
N ASN A 84 5.89 19.86 11.83
CA ASN A 84 6.26 21.04 12.62
C ASN A 84 5.87 20.79 14.09
N LEU A 85 6.78 20.23 14.84
CA LEU A 85 6.60 19.94 16.27
C LEU A 85 6.60 21.18 17.15
N LYS A 86 7.11 22.32 16.65
CA LYS A 86 7.25 23.55 17.45
C LYS A 86 5.95 23.98 18.16
N PRO A 87 4.77 24.07 17.49
CA PRO A 87 3.54 24.50 18.17
C PRO A 87 3.09 23.50 19.23
N HIS A 88 3.30 22.20 19.04
CA HIS A 88 2.96 21.17 20.04
C HIS A 88 3.87 21.22 21.25
N ILE A 89 5.19 21.40 21.02
CA ILE A 89 6.18 21.55 22.09
C ILE A 89 5.91 22.84 22.87
N THR A 90 5.66 23.97 22.20
CA THR A 90 5.38 25.25 22.87
C THR A 90 4.15 25.18 23.76
N ARG A 91 3.04 24.58 23.26
CA ARG A 91 1.82 24.38 24.06
C ARG A 91 2.06 23.49 25.27
N LEU A 92 2.81 22.41 25.10
CA LEU A 92 3.14 21.49 26.18
C LEU A 92 4.00 22.18 27.25
N ILE A 93 5.02 22.95 26.84
CA ILE A 93 5.88 23.70 27.78
C ILE A 93 5.04 24.70 28.57
N ILE A 94 4.16 25.47 27.92
CA ILE A 94 3.30 26.42 28.62
C ILE A 94 2.40 25.70 29.63
N ALA A 95 1.73 24.60 29.21
CA ALA A 95 0.86 23.83 30.09
C ALA A 95 1.64 23.25 31.30
N ALA A 96 2.82 22.68 31.04
CA ALA A 96 3.67 22.10 32.08
C ALA A 96 4.19 23.17 33.05
N CYS A 97 4.59 24.35 32.56
CA CYS A 97 4.99 25.48 33.41
C CYS A 97 3.86 25.96 34.36
N MET A 98 2.60 25.80 33.91
CA MET A 98 1.45 26.14 34.79
C MET A 98 1.10 25.00 35.73
N ALA A 99 1.18 23.75 35.30
CA ALA A 99 0.77 22.58 36.08
C ALA A 99 1.80 22.16 37.15
N VAL A 100 3.11 22.23 36.86
CA VAL A 100 4.19 21.78 37.77
C VAL A 100 4.18 22.53 39.13
N PRO A 101 4.08 23.86 39.18
CA PRO A 101 4.00 24.56 40.48
C PRO A 101 2.82 24.11 41.32
N MET A 102 1.66 23.87 40.72
CA MET A 102 0.45 23.39 41.44
C MET A 102 0.64 21.97 41.99
N MET A 103 1.33 21.09 41.25
CA MET A 103 1.64 19.75 41.74
C MET A 103 2.64 19.78 42.90
N ILE A 104 3.64 20.65 42.83
CA ILE A 104 4.55 20.86 43.95
C ILE A 104 3.77 21.34 45.17
N ASN A 105 2.85 22.31 45.03
CA ASN A 105 2.00 22.79 46.08
C ASN A 105 1.13 21.68 46.69
N MET A 106 0.48 20.87 45.85
CA MET A 106 -0.31 19.71 46.28
C MET A 106 0.53 18.70 47.08
N THR A 107 1.79 18.49 46.69
CA THR A 107 2.69 17.58 47.40
C THR A 107 3.13 18.17 48.75
N LEU A 108 3.50 19.45 48.78
CA LEU A 108 3.89 20.16 50.01
C LEU A 108 2.74 20.26 51.00
N HIS A 109 1.52 20.37 50.50
CA HIS A 109 0.32 20.42 51.34
C HIS A 109 0.11 19.15 52.16
N ARG A 110 0.53 17.97 51.68
CA ARG A 110 0.56 16.72 52.47
C ARG A 110 1.49 16.79 53.67
N PHE A 111 2.47 17.69 53.62
CA PHE A 111 3.38 17.97 54.74
C PHE A 111 2.96 19.19 55.55
N GLY A 112 1.74 19.74 55.37
CA GLY A 112 1.22 20.89 56.08
C GLY A 112 1.76 22.24 55.59
N ILE A 113 2.46 22.29 54.44
CA ILE A 113 3.03 23.51 53.87
C ILE A 113 2.17 23.95 52.70
N GLN A 114 1.52 25.10 52.80
CA GLN A 114 0.82 25.74 51.68
C GLN A 114 1.74 26.77 51.04
N ALA A 115 2.36 26.40 49.93
CA ALA A 115 3.31 27.25 49.21
C ALA A 115 2.64 28.25 48.24
N LEU A 116 1.47 27.90 47.71
CA LEU A 116 0.71 28.72 46.75
C LEU A 116 -0.67 29.06 47.34
N PRO A 117 -1.09 30.34 47.31
CA PRO A 117 -2.48 30.70 47.64
C PRO A 117 -3.42 30.31 46.47
N VAL A 118 -4.67 30.00 46.78
CA VAL A 118 -5.69 29.51 45.85
C VAL A 118 -5.88 30.42 44.64
N TRP A 119 -5.80 31.72 44.79
CA TRP A 119 -5.93 32.67 43.67
C TRP A 119 -4.79 32.52 42.62
N VAL A 120 -3.59 32.10 43.04
CA VAL A 120 -2.49 31.79 42.13
C VAL A 120 -2.79 30.54 41.37
N GLU A 121 -3.28 29.47 42.02
CA GLU A 121 -3.69 28.24 41.34
C GLU A 121 -4.81 28.48 40.32
N PHE A 122 -5.79 29.35 40.65
CA PHE A 122 -6.82 29.78 39.72
C PHE A 122 -6.23 30.45 38.47
N ILE A 123 -5.27 31.39 38.63
CA ILE A 123 -4.63 32.04 37.48
C ILE A 123 -3.86 31.04 36.61
N LEU A 124 -3.06 30.16 37.27
CA LEU A 124 -2.27 29.16 36.53
C LEU A 124 -3.19 28.18 35.78
N ALA A 125 -4.27 27.70 36.42
CA ALA A 125 -5.24 26.83 35.77
C ALA A 125 -5.98 27.54 34.64
N THR A 126 -6.33 28.82 34.80
CA THR A 126 -6.97 29.62 33.75
C THR A 126 -6.08 29.75 32.53
N ILE A 127 -4.78 30.02 32.74
CA ILE A 127 -3.82 30.09 31.62
C ILE A 127 -3.69 28.72 30.95
N ALA A 128 -3.59 27.62 31.69
CA ALA A 128 -3.53 26.28 31.15
C ALA A 128 -4.79 25.91 30.36
N GLN A 129 -5.97 26.22 30.87
CA GLN A 129 -7.27 25.89 30.32
C GLN A 129 -7.56 26.66 29.02
N PHE A 130 -7.39 27.98 29.05
CA PHE A 130 -7.77 28.86 27.91
C PHE A 130 -6.59 29.32 27.05
N GLY A 131 -5.36 28.99 27.41
CA GLY A 131 -4.18 29.14 26.56
C GLY A 131 -3.96 27.87 25.72
N PRO A 132 -3.08 26.96 26.13
CA PRO A 132 -2.82 25.73 25.40
C PRO A 132 -4.04 24.81 25.28
N GLY A 133 -4.96 24.82 26.26
CA GLY A 133 -6.20 24.03 26.24
C GLY A 133 -7.27 24.53 25.25
N LEU A 134 -7.20 25.79 24.80
CA LEU A 134 -8.20 26.39 23.89
C LEU A 134 -8.42 25.61 22.59
N MET A 135 -7.40 24.89 22.12
CA MET A 135 -7.53 24.06 20.94
C MET A 135 -8.61 22.95 21.11
N PHE A 136 -8.72 22.38 22.28
CA PHE A 136 -9.74 21.36 22.59
C PHE A 136 -11.14 21.95 22.59
N TYR A 137 -11.31 23.16 23.13
CA TYR A 137 -12.60 23.87 23.11
C TYR A 137 -13.07 24.17 21.69
N LYS A 138 -12.17 24.70 20.84
CA LYS A 138 -12.51 24.98 19.43
C LYS A 138 -12.91 23.71 18.69
N SER A 139 -12.17 22.61 18.87
CA SER A 139 -12.47 21.33 18.26
C SER A 139 -13.78 20.72 18.78
N ALA A 140 -13.98 20.72 20.11
CA ALA A 140 -15.20 20.21 20.74
C ALA A 140 -16.44 20.99 20.31
N TRP A 141 -16.40 22.33 20.33
CA TRP A 141 -17.50 23.18 19.89
C TRP A 141 -17.90 22.90 18.44
N SER A 142 -16.89 22.85 17.57
CA SER A 142 -17.10 22.53 16.18
C SER A 142 -17.68 21.12 15.98
N ALA A 143 -17.26 20.13 16.78
CA ALA A 143 -17.81 18.78 16.74
C ALA A 143 -19.28 18.73 17.16
N VAL A 144 -19.61 19.32 18.31
CA VAL A 144 -20.98 19.35 18.87
C VAL A 144 -21.94 20.09 17.92
N LYS A 145 -21.53 21.24 17.37
CA LYS A 145 -22.34 21.99 16.38
C LYS A 145 -22.73 21.17 15.17
N ASN A 146 -21.90 20.19 14.79
CA ASN A 146 -22.18 19.30 13.66
C ASN A 146 -22.68 17.91 14.09
N GLY A 147 -23.19 17.76 15.30
CA GLY A 147 -23.81 16.53 15.80
C GLY A 147 -22.83 15.36 16.02
N ALA A 148 -21.51 15.64 16.14
CA ALA A 148 -20.51 14.63 16.40
C ALA A 148 -19.95 14.76 17.81
N LEU A 149 -19.87 13.64 18.56
CA LEU A 149 -19.22 13.58 19.85
C LEU A 149 -17.82 12.98 19.66
N THR A 150 -16.79 13.82 19.83
CA THR A 150 -15.39 13.43 19.67
C THR A 150 -14.69 13.30 21.03
N MET A 151 -13.46 12.77 21.02
CA MET A 151 -12.64 12.72 22.24
C MET A 151 -12.38 14.10 22.84
N ASP A 152 -12.29 15.17 22.01
CA ASP A 152 -12.08 16.54 22.51
C ASP A 152 -13.26 17.01 23.37
N VAL A 153 -14.48 16.52 23.10
CA VAL A 153 -15.67 16.78 23.94
C VAL A 153 -15.48 16.19 25.35
N LEU A 154 -14.99 14.94 25.45
CA LEU A 154 -14.72 14.30 26.74
C LEU A 154 -13.64 15.06 27.53
N VAL A 155 -12.56 15.48 26.85
CA VAL A 155 -11.50 16.27 27.45
C VAL A 155 -12.03 17.58 27.98
N VAL A 156 -12.77 18.34 27.17
CA VAL A 156 -13.36 19.63 27.58
C VAL A 156 -14.33 19.43 28.72
N MET A 157 -15.20 18.41 28.70
CA MET A 157 -16.11 18.13 29.80
C MET A 157 -15.35 17.85 31.09
N GLY A 158 -14.39 16.92 31.10
CA GLY A 158 -13.62 16.55 32.28
C GLY A 158 -12.83 17.70 32.88
N THR A 159 -12.09 18.45 32.04
CA THR A 159 -11.26 19.57 32.51
C THR A 159 -12.12 20.75 32.96
N THR A 160 -13.25 21.05 32.28
CA THR A 160 -14.14 22.16 32.63
C THR A 160 -14.89 21.87 33.93
N VAL A 161 -15.35 20.63 34.14
CA VAL A 161 -16.00 20.24 35.41
C VAL A 161 -15.04 20.44 36.57
N ALA A 162 -13.79 19.94 36.46
CA ALA A 162 -12.80 20.13 37.54
C ALA A 162 -12.49 21.61 37.79
N TYR A 163 -12.37 22.42 36.74
CA TYR A 163 -12.08 23.86 36.83
C TYR A 163 -13.24 24.66 37.45
N LEU A 164 -14.46 24.52 36.91
CA LEU A 164 -15.63 25.27 37.40
C LEU A 164 -16.02 24.86 38.84
N PHE A 165 -15.88 23.55 39.13
CA PHE A 165 -16.15 23.04 40.44
C PHE A 165 -15.15 23.58 41.50
N SER A 166 -13.89 23.74 41.15
CA SER A 166 -12.90 24.41 41.99
C SER A 166 -13.25 25.88 42.27
N ILE A 167 -13.76 26.61 41.27
CA ILE A 167 -14.26 28.00 41.48
C ILE A 167 -15.45 28.00 42.42
N TYR A 168 -16.40 27.07 42.19
CA TYR A 168 -17.59 26.97 43.06
C TYR A 168 -17.21 26.71 44.53
N ASN A 169 -16.35 25.74 44.82
CA ASN A 169 -15.90 25.44 46.17
C ASN A 169 -15.10 26.57 46.79
N TRP A 170 -14.20 27.22 46.03
CA TRP A 170 -13.42 28.36 46.49
C TRP A 170 -14.31 29.53 46.93
N GLN A 171 -15.40 29.80 46.17
CA GLN A 171 -16.27 30.94 46.39
C GLN A 171 -17.35 30.69 47.47
N PHE A 172 -17.94 29.48 47.47
CA PHE A 172 -19.13 29.17 48.27
C PHE A 172 -18.87 28.20 49.43
N HIS A 173 -17.75 27.47 49.40
CA HIS A 173 -17.37 26.48 50.43
C HIS A 173 -15.92 26.66 50.87
N PRO A 174 -15.52 27.87 51.36
CA PRO A 174 -14.16 28.14 51.80
C PRO A 174 -13.74 27.26 52.97
N GLU A 175 -14.71 26.73 53.74
CA GLU A 175 -14.50 25.78 54.83
C GLU A 175 -13.86 24.46 54.40
N LEU A 176 -14.00 24.05 53.14
CA LEU A 176 -13.34 22.85 52.60
C LEU A 176 -11.84 23.04 52.45
N GLY A 177 -11.38 24.28 52.43
CA GLY A 177 -9.98 24.61 52.24
C GLY A 177 -9.42 24.05 50.93
N PRO A 178 -8.10 23.77 50.90
CA PRO A 178 -7.46 23.24 49.70
C PRO A 178 -7.94 21.84 49.25
N GLN A 179 -8.58 21.08 50.16
CA GLN A 179 -9.09 19.73 49.83
C GLN A 179 -10.31 19.75 48.89
N GLY A 180 -10.99 20.91 48.75
CA GLY A 180 -12.10 21.11 47.83
C GLY A 180 -11.71 21.66 46.47
N ILE A 181 -10.40 21.84 46.19
CA ILE A 181 -9.90 22.53 45.01
C ILE A 181 -9.17 21.53 44.09
N TYR A 182 -9.46 21.58 42.82
CA TYR A 182 -8.99 20.65 41.78
C TYR A 182 -8.43 21.40 40.54
N PHE A 183 -7.91 22.61 40.73
CA PHE A 183 -7.29 23.40 39.66
C PHE A 183 -6.08 22.67 39.04
N GLU A 184 -5.28 22.01 39.92
CA GLU A 184 -4.15 21.20 39.53
C GLU A 184 -4.60 20.02 38.64
N THR A 185 -5.72 19.39 38.95
CA THR A 185 -6.27 18.28 38.17
C THR A 185 -6.60 18.72 36.75
N SER A 186 -7.28 19.87 36.58
CA SER A 186 -7.58 20.41 35.25
C SER A 186 -6.32 20.70 34.44
N ALA A 187 -5.33 21.37 35.03
CA ALA A 187 -4.08 21.73 34.32
C ALA A 187 -3.24 20.48 33.99
N TRP A 188 -3.18 19.49 34.87
CA TRP A 188 -2.47 18.24 34.61
C TRP A 188 -3.12 17.41 33.51
N LEU A 189 -4.45 17.31 33.50
CA LEU A 189 -5.15 16.61 32.41
C LEU A 189 -4.81 17.22 31.07
N ILE A 190 -4.84 18.55 30.94
CA ILE A 190 -4.44 19.24 29.68
C ILE A 190 -2.99 18.92 29.34
N THR A 191 -2.09 18.96 30.32
CA THR A 191 -0.66 18.71 30.11
C THR A 191 -0.42 17.27 29.62
N PHE A 192 -1.03 16.27 30.28
CA PHE A 192 -0.87 14.86 29.83
C PHE A 192 -1.47 14.59 28.46
N ILE A 193 -2.61 15.20 28.13
CA ILE A 193 -3.23 15.03 26.82
C ILE A 193 -2.37 15.71 25.73
N LEU A 194 -1.80 16.90 26.01
CA LEU A 194 -0.84 17.55 25.12
C LEU A 194 0.44 16.73 24.94
N LEU A 195 0.95 16.12 26.02
CA LEU A 195 2.07 15.19 25.95
C LEU A 195 1.74 13.99 25.07
N GLY A 196 0.57 13.38 25.27
CA GLY A 196 0.08 12.29 24.43
C GLY A 196 0.01 12.68 22.95
N LYS A 197 -0.53 13.87 22.65
CA LYS A 197 -0.59 14.41 21.28
C LYS A 197 0.81 14.69 20.69
N LEU A 198 1.74 15.20 21.47
CA LEU A 198 3.12 15.40 21.00
C LEU A 198 3.80 14.07 20.65
N LEU A 199 3.65 13.06 21.54
CA LEU A 199 4.19 11.71 21.28
C LEU A 199 3.55 11.08 20.05
N GLU A 200 2.26 11.31 19.84
CA GLU A 200 1.52 10.90 18.63
C GLU A 200 2.11 11.52 17.37
N GLU A 201 2.37 12.85 17.34
CA GLU A 201 2.93 13.54 16.19
C GLU A 201 4.39 13.10 15.90
N ILE A 202 5.20 12.89 16.94
CA ILE A 202 6.56 12.33 16.78
C ILE A 202 6.51 10.94 16.14
N ALA A 203 5.55 10.16 16.58
CA ALA A 203 5.36 8.80 16.08
C ALA A 203 4.92 8.76 14.62
N LYS A 204 3.96 9.61 14.24
CA LYS A 204 3.54 9.78 12.85
C LYS A 204 4.72 10.18 11.95
N GLY A 205 5.57 11.10 12.40
CA GLY A 205 6.78 11.49 11.68
C GLY A 205 7.74 10.32 11.42
N ARG A 206 7.95 9.44 12.43
CA ARG A 206 8.83 8.27 12.29
C ARG A 206 8.25 7.17 11.38
N THR A 207 6.94 7.07 11.27
CA THR A 207 6.29 6.08 10.39
C THR A 207 6.36 6.48 8.91
N SER A 208 6.48 7.78 8.59
CA SER A 208 6.64 8.29 7.23
C SER A 208 8.10 8.25 6.71
N GLU A 209 9.05 7.80 7.51
CA GLU A 209 10.49 7.80 7.17
C GLU A 209 10.81 7.01 5.89
N ALA A 210 10.13 5.88 5.64
CA ALA A 210 10.33 5.07 4.44
C ALA A 210 9.98 5.84 3.17
N LEU A 211 8.83 6.53 3.17
CA LEU A 211 8.41 7.38 2.04
C LEU A 211 9.37 8.57 1.83
N GLN A 212 9.84 9.19 2.92
CA GLN A 212 10.84 10.27 2.84
C GLN A 212 12.16 9.80 2.23
N LYS A 213 12.60 8.57 2.54
CA LYS A 213 13.79 7.97 1.92
C LYS A 213 13.61 7.78 0.43
N LEU A 214 12.44 7.29 -0.03
CA LEU A 214 12.15 7.13 -1.46
C LEU A 214 12.17 8.48 -2.18
N ILE A 215 11.54 9.52 -1.64
CA ILE A 215 11.56 10.86 -2.22
C ILE A 215 12.98 11.44 -2.27
N ALA A 216 13.81 11.22 -1.25
CA ALA A 216 15.19 11.67 -1.21
C ALA A 216 16.11 10.97 -2.22
N LEU A 217 15.63 9.91 -2.90
CA LEU A 217 16.40 9.27 -3.98
C LEU A 217 16.48 10.15 -5.22
N GLN A 218 15.46 10.95 -5.52
CA GLN A 218 15.43 11.79 -6.70
C GLN A 218 16.48 12.90 -6.62
N PRO A 219 17.37 13.05 -7.63
CA PRO A 219 18.34 14.14 -7.67
C PRO A 219 17.64 15.48 -7.92
N ALA A 220 18.14 16.54 -7.29
CA ALA A 220 17.56 17.87 -7.41
C ALA A 220 17.84 18.54 -8.77
N THR A 221 18.96 18.19 -9.40
CA THR A 221 19.45 18.79 -10.66
C THR A 221 19.74 17.72 -11.70
N ALA A 222 19.65 18.10 -12.97
CA ALA A 222 19.98 17.31 -14.15
C ALA A 222 20.88 18.11 -15.09
N HIS A 223 21.85 17.45 -15.74
CA HIS A 223 22.74 18.06 -16.77
C HIS A 223 22.06 17.89 -18.15
N VAL A 224 21.42 18.92 -18.66
CA VAL A 224 20.64 18.88 -19.90
C VAL A 224 21.36 19.62 -21.01
N LEU A 225 21.37 19.03 -22.22
CA LEU A 225 21.94 19.66 -23.40
C LEU A 225 21.03 20.82 -23.87
N ARG A 226 21.57 22.04 -23.87
CA ARG A 226 20.92 23.25 -24.39
C ARG A 226 21.92 24.00 -25.26
N ASP A 227 21.54 24.36 -26.45
CA ASP A 227 22.38 25.16 -27.40
C ASP A 227 23.80 24.58 -27.60
N GLY A 228 23.96 23.24 -27.49
CA GLY A 228 25.23 22.53 -27.69
C GLY A 228 26.10 22.39 -26.42
N GLU A 229 25.68 22.90 -25.27
CA GLU A 229 26.36 22.77 -23.99
C GLU A 229 25.48 22.10 -22.93
N PHE A 230 26.09 21.34 -22.01
CA PHE A 230 25.37 20.75 -20.88
C PHE A 230 25.22 21.78 -19.74
N VAL A 231 23.98 22.09 -19.40
CA VAL A 231 23.61 23.08 -18.39
C VAL A 231 22.86 22.39 -17.25
N ASP A 232 23.17 22.78 -16.00
CA ASP A 232 22.49 22.30 -14.82
C ASP A 232 21.13 22.98 -14.66
N ILE A 233 20.06 22.18 -14.71
CA ILE A 233 18.71 22.66 -14.44
C ILE A 233 18.06 21.82 -13.33
N PRO A 234 17.07 22.36 -12.60
CA PRO A 234 16.27 21.54 -11.69
C PRO A 234 15.61 20.38 -12.42
N THR A 235 15.65 19.18 -11.84
CA THR A 235 15.03 17.97 -12.44
C THR A 235 13.56 18.17 -12.80
N SER A 236 12.84 18.99 -12.04
CA SER A 236 11.44 19.35 -12.30
C SER A 236 11.20 20.15 -13.60
N LYS A 237 12.27 20.67 -14.23
CA LYS A 237 12.20 21.42 -15.50
C LYS A 237 12.64 20.60 -16.72
N VAL A 238 13.01 19.33 -16.53
CA VAL A 238 13.30 18.40 -17.63
C VAL A 238 12.02 18.10 -18.37
N VAL A 239 12.08 18.07 -19.70
CA VAL A 239 10.95 17.73 -20.59
C VAL A 239 11.26 16.44 -21.38
N ALA A 240 10.23 15.73 -21.79
CA ALA A 240 10.41 14.52 -22.60
C ALA A 240 11.12 14.87 -23.91
N GLY A 241 12.09 14.04 -24.31
CA GLY A 241 12.97 14.27 -25.46
C GLY A 241 14.23 15.08 -25.16
N ASP A 242 14.41 15.59 -23.93
CA ASP A 242 15.67 16.22 -23.51
C ASP A 242 16.82 15.20 -23.53
N ILE A 243 17.99 15.63 -23.97
CA ILE A 243 19.23 14.84 -23.90
C ILE A 243 19.95 15.23 -22.60
N LEU A 244 20.20 14.22 -21.75
CA LEU A 244 20.85 14.39 -20.47
C LEU A 244 22.18 13.65 -20.44
N GLN A 245 23.17 14.23 -19.76
CA GLN A 245 24.42 13.57 -19.43
C GLN A 245 24.39 13.07 -17.98
N VAL A 246 24.77 11.81 -17.75
CA VAL A 246 24.94 11.21 -16.41
C VAL A 246 26.37 10.73 -16.26
N ARG A 247 27.07 11.27 -15.25
CA ARG A 247 28.48 10.93 -14.99
C ARG A 247 28.60 9.80 -13.97
N ALA A 248 29.75 9.17 -13.91
CA ALA A 248 30.02 8.15 -12.90
C ALA A 248 29.83 8.69 -11.48
N GLY A 249 29.12 7.92 -10.65
CA GLY A 249 28.74 8.28 -9.28
C GLY A 249 27.50 9.16 -9.17
N GLU A 250 26.91 9.62 -10.26
CA GLU A 250 25.71 10.44 -10.25
C GLU A 250 24.44 9.56 -10.27
N LYS A 251 23.36 10.11 -9.71
CA LYS A 251 22.02 9.54 -9.83
C LYS A 251 21.39 9.94 -11.17
N ILE A 252 20.69 9.00 -11.80
CA ILE A 252 19.94 9.23 -13.03
C ILE A 252 18.72 10.12 -12.71
N PRO A 253 18.52 11.25 -13.41
CA PRO A 253 17.50 12.23 -13.02
C PRO A 253 16.07 11.79 -13.29
N VAL A 254 15.81 11.16 -14.44
CA VAL A 254 14.49 10.74 -14.93
C VAL A 254 14.64 9.42 -15.69
N ASP A 255 13.53 8.76 -16.01
CA ASP A 255 13.57 7.53 -16.80
C ASP A 255 13.81 7.86 -18.30
N GLY A 256 14.61 7.03 -18.96
CA GLY A 256 14.94 7.26 -20.36
C GLY A 256 15.70 6.12 -21.02
N THR A 257 16.26 6.41 -22.20
CA THR A 257 17.03 5.44 -23.00
C THR A 257 18.41 5.99 -23.29
N ILE A 258 19.44 5.17 -23.15
CA ILE A 258 20.83 5.56 -23.47
C ILE A 258 20.97 5.78 -24.96
N THR A 259 21.47 6.95 -25.35
CA THR A 259 21.73 7.34 -26.75
C THR A 259 23.19 7.20 -27.13
N GLU A 260 24.11 7.44 -26.16
CA GLU A 260 25.56 7.31 -26.37
C GLU A 260 26.25 6.85 -25.08
N GLY A 261 27.32 6.07 -25.22
CA GLY A 261 28.10 5.57 -24.10
C GLY A 261 27.65 4.20 -23.60
N TYR A 262 28.29 3.74 -22.54
CA TYR A 262 27.95 2.52 -21.82
C TYR A 262 28.25 2.71 -20.33
N SER A 263 27.57 1.98 -19.48
CA SER A 263 27.83 2.05 -18.05
C SER A 263 27.30 0.81 -17.33
N THR A 264 27.70 0.70 -16.06
CA THR A 264 27.11 -0.22 -15.09
C THR A 264 26.26 0.60 -14.10
N VAL A 265 25.00 0.26 -13.96
CA VAL A 265 24.03 0.99 -13.13
C VAL A 265 23.62 0.14 -11.94
N ASP A 266 23.69 0.73 -10.75
CA ASP A 266 23.14 0.13 -9.53
C ASP A 266 21.65 0.46 -9.43
N GLU A 267 20.83 -0.54 -9.67
CA GLU A 267 19.37 -0.48 -9.59
C GLU A 267 18.82 -1.08 -8.28
N ALA A 268 19.70 -1.51 -7.35
CA ALA A 268 19.34 -2.24 -6.13
C ALA A 268 18.29 -1.53 -5.26
N MET A 269 18.28 -0.21 -5.24
CA MET A 269 17.33 0.60 -4.46
C MET A 269 15.88 0.48 -4.97
N LEU A 270 15.69 0.16 -6.25
CA LEU A 270 14.37 0.02 -6.88
C LEU A 270 14.04 -1.45 -7.17
N THR A 271 14.96 -2.17 -7.82
CA THR A 271 14.75 -3.57 -8.20
C THR A 271 15.08 -4.54 -7.07
N GLY A 272 15.95 -4.13 -6.14
CA GLY A 272 16.46 -4.96 -5.04
C GLY A 272 17.52 -5.97 -5.47
N GLU A 273 17.93 -6.00 -6.72
CA GLU A 273 19.02 -6.82 -7.22
C GLU A 273 20.36 -6.20 -6.78
N SER A 274 21.17 -6.97 -6.06
CA SER A 274 22.42 -6.48 -5.52
C SER A 274 23.55 -6.37 -6.56
N LEU A 275 23.40 -7.01 -7.71
CA LEU A 275 24.37 -6.95 -8.79
C LEU A 275 24.06 -5.77 -9.71
N PRO A 276 25.04 -4.90 -9.98
CA PRO A 276 24.89 -3.83 -10.95
C PRO A 276 24.63 -4.35 -12.37
N VAL A 277 23.78 -3.66 -13.11
CA VAL A 277 23.36 -4.06 -14.45
C VAL A 277 24.15 -3.30 -15.50
N GLU A 278 24.71 -4.00 -16.48
CA GLU A 278 25.38 -3.38 -17.64
C GLU A 278 24.34 -2.75 -18.57
N LYS A 279 24.55 -1.50 -18.94
CA LYS A 279 23.68 -0.73 -19.83
C LYS A 279 24.49 -0.19 -21.02
N GLN A 280 23.94 -0.34 -22.19
CA GLN A 280 24.53 0.09 -23.46
C GLN A 280 23.56 0.94 -24.26
N VAL A 281 23.98 1.45 -25.41
CA VAL A 281 23.11 2.23 -26.30
C VAL A 281 21.83 1.45 -26.62
N GLY A 282 20.68 2.10 -26.43
CA GLY A 282 19.36 1.50 -26.56
C GLY A 282 18.80 0.86 -25.28
N SER A 283 19.61 0.71 -24.23
CA SER A 283 19.12 0.22 -22.91
C SER A 283 18.27 1.27 -22.21
N GLU A 284 17.19 0.83 -21.57
CA GLU A 284 16.40 1.68 -20.67
C GLU A 284 17.12 1.87 -19.34
N VAL A 285 17.02 3.08 -18.79
CA VAL A 285 17.54 3.45 -17.47
C VAL A 285 16.44 4.11 -16.64
N ILE A 286 16.48 3.84 -15.34
CA ILE A 286 15.44 4.24 -14.39
C ILE A 286 15.95 5.41 -13.55
N GLY A 287 15.14 6.45 -13.40
CA GLY A 287 15.43 7.58 -12.52
C GLY A 287 15.69 7.17 -11.07
N ALA A 288 16.57 7.91 -10.39
CA ALA A 288 17.04 7.68 -9.01
C ALA A 288 18.01 6.49 -8.82
N THR A 289 18.28 5.67 -9.83
CA THR A 289 19.35 4.67 -9.82
C THR A 289 20.73 5.34 -9.94
N ILE A 290 21.80 4.64 -9.60
CA ILE A 290 23.16 5.22 -9.52
C ILE A 290 24.00 4.70 -10.68
N ASN A 291 24.56 5.62 -11.47
CA ASN A 291 25.57 5.30 -12.46
C ASN A 291 26.91 5.01 -11.77
N LEU A 292 27.41 3.78 -11.83
CA LEU A 292 28.64 3.38 -11.15
C LEU A 292 29.91 3.63 -11.97
N SER A 293 29.85 3.46 -13.31
CA SER A 293 31.04 3.50 -14.16
C SER A 293 30.75 4.26 -15.45
N GLY A 294 31.77 4.91 -16.02
CA GLY A 294 31.63 5.62 -17.28
C GLY A 294 30.72 6.85 -17.19
N ALA A 295 30.56 7.51 -18.33
CA ALA A 295 29.56 8.56 -18.53
C ALA A 295 28.75 8.19 -19.76
N PHE A 296 27.45 8.45 -19.72
CA PHE A 296 26.57 8.22 -20.86
C PHE A 296 25.63 9.40 -21.08
N THR A 297 25.12 9.54 -22.28
CA THR A 297 24.02 10.43 -22.60
C THR A 297 22.73 9.59 -22.78
N MET A 298 21.61 10.16 -22.35
CA MET A 298 20.29 9.52 -22.43
C MET A 298 19.24 10.51 -22.93
N GLU A 299 18.23 10.01 -23.59
CA GLU A 299 17.01 10.73 -23.93
C GLU A 299 15.96 10.51 -22.85
N ALA A 300 15.41 11.60 -22.28
CA ALA A 300 14.34 11.55 -21.30
C ALA A 300 13.04 11.04 -21.93
N LYS A 301 12.48 9.95 -21.41
CA LYS A 301 11.22 9.35 -21.90
C LYS A 301 10.06 9.61 -20.95
N ARG A 302 10.21 9.28 -19.67
CA ARG A 302 9.22 9.49 -18.61
C ARG A 302 9.75 10.52 -17.63
N ILE A 303 8.95 11.54 -17.37
CA ILE A 303 9.34 12.71 -16.55
C ILE A 303 8.29 12.99 -15.46
N GLY A 304 8.66 13.71 -14.43
CA GLY A 304 7.75 14.20 -13.39
C GLY A 304 6.98 13.05 -12.73
N SER A 305 5.64 13.09 -12.79
CA SER A 305 4.73 12.09 -12.22
C SER A 305 4.81 10.71 -12.87
N ASP A 306 5.32 10.64 -14.11
CA ASP A 306 5.30 9.43 -14.92
C ASP A 306 6.57 8.59 -14.75
N THR A 307 7.57 9.07 -13.99
CA THR A 307 8.76 8.28 -13.65
C THR A 307 8.38 7.10 -12.74
N MET A 308 9.11 5.98 -12.89
CA MET A 308 8.89 4.77 -12.09
C MET A 308 8.94 5.07 -10.57
N LEU A 309 9.91 5.88 -10.13
CA LEU A 309 9.99 6.29 -8.72
C LEU A 309 8.74 7.07 -8.28
N SER A 310 8.25 8.01 -9.10
CA SER A 310 7.03 8.78 -8.79
C SER A 310 5.80 7.89 -8.71
N GLN A 311 5.69 6.89 -9.57
CA GLN A 311 4.62 5.89 -9.52
C GLN A 311 4.69 5.03 -8.25
N ILE A 312 5.89 4.59 -7.84
CA ILE A 312 6.11 3.87 -6.58
C ILE A 312 5.66 4.74 -5.39
N ILE A 313 6.08 6.00 -5.34
CA ILE A 313 5.69 6.96 -4.29
C ILE A 313 4.17 7.10 -4.25
N LYS A 314 3.52 7.29 -5.39
CA LYS A 314 2.06 7.42 -5.51
C LYS A 314 1.32 6.19 -5.00
N VAL A 315 1.75 4.98 -5.38
CA VAL A 315 1.16 3.72 -4.89
C VAL A 315 1.25 3.62 -3.37
N VAL A 316 2.41 3.97 -2.78
CA VAL A 316 2.59 3.96 -1.32
C VAL A 316 1.70 5.00 -0.64
N GLU A 317 1.54 6.20 -1.22
CA GLU A 317 0.63 7.23 -0.71
C GLU A 317 -0.83 6.78 -0.79
N GLU A 318 -1.25 6.18 -1.89
CA GLU A 318 -2.61 5.64 -2.07
C GLU A 318 -2.91 4.52 -1.07
N ALA A 319 -1.96 3.61 -0.82
CA ALA A 319 -2.08 2.59 0.22
C ALA A 319 -2.33 3.22 1.60
N GLN A 320 -1.61 4.29 1.91
CA GLN A 320 -1.75 5.00 3.18
C GLN A 320 -3.07 5.78 3.30
N THR A 321 -3.66 6.21 2.18
CA THR A 321 -4.96 6.93 2.17
C THR A 321 -6.16 6.02 2.21
N SER A 322 -6.02 4.76 1.83
CA SER A 322 -7.09 3.78 1.81
C SER A 322 -7.44 3.28 3.22
N LYS A 323 -8.69 2.85 3.43
CA LYS A 323 -9.16 2.30 4.71
C LYS A 323 -9.37 0.80 4.62
N ALA A 324 -8.66 0.05 5.45
CA ALA A 324 -8.93 -1.37 5.66
C ALA A 324 -10.31 -1.61 6.30
N SER A 325 -10.89 -2.79 6.10
CA SER A 325 -12.20 -3.14 6.68
C SER A 325 -12.17 -3.08 8.21
N ILE A 326 -11.08 -3.51 8.82
CA ILE A 326 -10.88 -3.45 10.28
C ILE A 326 -10.85 -2.01 10.83
N GLN A 327 -10.35 -1.05 10.05
CA GLN A 327 -10.38 0.36 10.42
C GLN A 327 -11.80 0.92 10.41
N ARG A 328 -12.61 0.54 9.42
CA ARG A 328 -14.04 0.94 9.36
C ARG A 328 -14.80 0.46 10.60
N ILE A 329 -14.53 -0.76 11.06
CA ILE A 329 -15.13 -1.30 12.29
C ILE A 329 -14.68 -0.49 13.51
N ALA A 330 -13.40 -0.17 13.63
CA ALA A 330 -12.88 0.65 14.74
C ALA A 330 -13.52 2.06 14.76
N ASP A 331 -13.74 2.68 13.60
CA ASP A 331 -14.40 3.98 13.46
C ASP A 331 -15.87 3.92 13.93
N ILE A 332 -16.60 2.85 13.59
CA ILE A 332 -17.97 2.62 14.04
C ILE A 332 -18.02 2.46 15.56
N VAL A 333 -17.14 1.61 16.11
CA VAL A 333 -17.05 1.42 17.57
C VAL A 333 -16.80 2.76 18.28
N ALA A 334 -15.85 3.55 17.79
CA ALA A 334 -15.54 4.86 18.38
C ALA A 334 -16.74 5.82 18.37
N GLN A 335 -17.59 5.76 17.34
CA GLN A 335 -18.77 6.62 17.21
C GLN A 335 -19.83 6.36 18.31
N TYR A 336 -20.04 5.09 18.68
CA TYR A 336 -20.98 4.72 19.73
C TYR A 336 -20.38 4.80 21.13
N PHE A 337 -19.07 4.63 21.23
CA PHE A 337 -18.35 4.58 22.50
C PHE A 337 -18.48 5.88 23.31
N VAL A 338 -18.29 7.04 22.66
CA VAL A 338 -18.31 8.35 23.35
C VAL A 338 -19.66 8.65 24.02
N PRO A 339 -20.82 8.53 23.33
CA PRO A 339 -22.13 8.70 23.98
C PRO A 339 -22.36 7.75 25.16
N ILE A 340 -21.96 6.47 25.02
CA ILE A 340 -22.11 5.46 26.09
C ILE A 340 -21.29 5.87 27.31
N VAL A 341 -20.07 6.33 27.11
CA VAL A 341 -19.18 6.76 28.20
C VAL A 341 -19.73 7.98 28.91
N ILE A 342 -20.25 8.96 28.19
CA ILE A 342 -20.90 10.12 28.80
C ILE A 342 -22.06 9.66 29.72
N GLY A 343 -22.91 8.77 29.21
CA GLY A 343 -24.00 8.19 30.02
C GLY A 343 -23.48 7.46 31.26
N LEU A 344 -22.39 6.67 31.11
CA LEU A 344 -21.78 5.94 32.23
C LEU A 344 -21.16 6.89 33.27
N ALA A 345 -20.51 7.97 32.85
CA ALA A 345 -19.95 8.98 33.75
C ALA A 345 -21.05 9.69 34.54
N VAL A 346 -22.16 10.08 33.92
CA VAL A 346 -23.34 10.66 34.59
C VAL A 346 -23.91 9.65 35.57
N LEU A 347 -24.11 8.40 35.15
CA LEU A 347 -24.61 7.33 36.03
C LEU A 347 -23.68 7.13 37.24
N THR A 348 -22.37 7.11 37.04
CA THR A 348 -21.37 7.01 38.13
C THR A 348 -21.53 8.14 39.10
N GLY A 349 -21.64 9.38 38.64
CA GLY A 349 -21.86 10.53 39.54
C GLY A 349 -23.19 10.43 40.35
N LEU A 350 -24.28 10.03 39.67
CA LEU A 350 -25.58 9.82 40.32
C LEU A 350 -25.54 8.70 41.37
N VAL A 351 -24.90 7.58 41.08
CA VAL A 351 -24.74 6.43 42.00
C VAL A 351 -23.95 6.87 43.25
N TRP A 352 -22.83 7.55 43.07
CA TRP A 352 -22.03 8.02 44.20
C TRP A 352 -22.75 9.03 45.07
N TYR A 353 -23.50 9.95 44.48
CA TYR A 353 -24.25 10.97 45.22
C TYR A 353 -25.51 10.44 45.91
N PHE A 354 -26.39 9.69 45.19
CA PHE A 354 -27.68 9.28 45.66
C PHE A 354 -27.72 7.91 46.36
N ILE A 355 -26.84 6.97 45.93
CA ILE A 355 -26.88 5.58 46.43
C ILE A 355 -25.79 5.38 47.50
N VAL A 356 -24.54 5.78 47.22
CA VAL A 356 -23.45 5.68 48.19
C VAL A 356 -23.59 6.75 49.26
N GLY A 357 -24.20 7.90 48.95
CA GLY A 357 -24.43 9.00 49.87
C GLY A 357 -23.18 9.82 50.19
N ASP A 358 -22.21 9.80 49.28
CA ASP A 358 -20.97 10.55 49.45
C ASP A 358 -21.13 12.00 48.96
N SER A 359 -20.13 12.83 49.22
CA SER A 359 -20.12 14.23 48.83
C SER A 359 -20.19 14.43 47.29
N VAL A 360 -20.73 15.58 46.86
CA VAL A 360 -20.72 16.00 45.46
C VAL A 360 -19.29 15.99 44.90
N ASN A 361 -18.29 16.31 45.74
CA ASN A 361 -16.88 16.28 45.37
C ASN A 361 -16.46 14.90 44.86
N VAL A 362 -16.71 13.84 45.65
CA VAL A 362 -16.34 12.46 45.28
C VAL A 362 -17.11 11.99 44.07
N ALA A 363 -18.41 12.31 43.99
CA ALA A 363 -19.23 11.96 42.84
C ALA A 363 -18.70 12.58 41.52
N LEU A 364 -18.32 13.87 41.51
CA LEU A 364 -17.78 14.56 40.35
C LEU A 364 -16.38 14.08 39.98
N ILE A 365 -15.52 13.79 40.98
CA ILE A 365 -14.17 13.25 40.70
C ILE A 365 -14.26 11.89 39.99
N ASN A 366 -15.11 10.99 40.50
CA ASN A 366 -15.28 9.67 39.93
C ASN A 366 -15.91 9.72 38.53
N ALA A 367 -16.91 10.58 38.33
CA ALA A 367 -17.47 10.84 36.99
C ALA A 367 -16.43 11.41 36.01
N THR A 368 -15.58 12.35 36.48
CA THR A 368 -14.50 12.92 35.70
C THR A 368 -13.43 11.86 35.36
N ALA A 369 -13.08 10.99 36.30
CA ALA A 369 -12.14 9.89 36.08
C ALA A 369 -12.63 8.94 35.00
N VAL A 370 -13.95 8.62 34.98
CA VAL A 370 -14.58 7.82 33.92
C VAL A 370 -14.47 8.52 32.56
N LEU A 371 -14.77 9.83 32.50
CA LEU A 371 -14.66 10.59 31.22
C LEU A 371 -13.22 10.59 30.66
N VAL A 372 -12.24 10.74 31.55
CA VAL A 372 -10.83 10.85 31.16
C VAL A 372 -10.28 9.50 30.70
N ILE A 373 -10.47 8.42 31.50
CA ILE A 373 -9.91 7.10 31.18
C ILE A 373 -10.55 6.50 29.93
N ALA A 374 -11.75 6.88 29.61
CA ALA A 374 -12.47 6.38 28.45
C ALA A 374 -12.08 7.03 27.13
N CYS A 375 -11.12 7.96 27.08
CA CYS A 375 -10.66 8.52 25.81
C CYS A 375 -10.10 7.43 24.88
N PRO A 376 -10.69 7.19 23.69
CA PRO A 376 -10.19 6.17 22.77
C PRO A 376 -9.03 6.72 21.90
N CYS A 377 -8.09 7.47 22.50
CA CYS A 377 -7.04 8.20 21.79
C CYS A 377 -6.15 7.28 20.94
N ALA A 378 -5.77 6.12 21.49
CA ALA A 378 -4.92 5.15 20.84
C ALA A 378 -5.64 4.35 19.74
N LEU A 379 -6.98 4.20 19.82
CA LEU A 379 -7.77 3.42 18.86
C LEU A 379 -7.69 4.01 17.43
N GLY A 380 -7.72 5.33 17.32
CA GLY A 380 -7.62 6.03 16.03
C GLY A 380 -6.25 5.88 15.36
N LEU A 381 -5.20 5.50 16.12
CA LEU A 381 -3.85 5.29 15.61
C LEU A 381 -3.53 3.82 15.33
N ALA A 382 -4.23 2.89 15.97
CA ALA A 382 -3.90 1.47 16.00
C ALA A 382 -3.75 0.85 14.59
N THR A 383 -4.66 1.15 13.68
CA THR A 383 -4.67 0.63 12.31
C THR A 383 -3.78 1.45 11.37
N PRO A 384 -3.93 2.80 11.28
CA PRO A 384 -3.17 3.57 10.29
C PRO A 384 -1.66 3.51 10.48
N THR A 385 -1.17 3.52 11.74
CA THR A 385 0.29 3.44 11.98
C THR A 385 0.88 2.09 11.56
N SER A 386 0.16 0.99 11.77
CA SER A 386 0.60 -0.35 11.34
C SER A 386 0.60 -0.47 9.83
N ILE A 387 -0.43 0.04 9.15
CA ILE A 387 -0.50 0.04 7.68
C ILE A 387 0.65 0.85 7.09
N MET A 388 0.90 2.06 7.62
CA MET A 388 1.96 2.92 7.14
C MET A 388 3.34 2.27 7.30
N VAL A 389 3.61 1.65 8.45
CA VAL A 389 4.87 0.91 8.67
C VAL A 389 4.94 -0.31 7.76
N GLY A 390 3.84 -1.05 7.62
CA GLY A 390 3.78 -2.25 6.77
C GLY A 390 3.96 -1.92 5.29
N SER A 391 3.22 -0.95 4.74
CA SER A 391 3.35 -0.55 3.34
C SER A 391 4.73 0.06 3.04
N GLY A 392 5.29 0.84 3.99
CA GLY A 392 6.64 1.37 3.86
C GLY A 392 7.70 0.28 3.85
N LEU A 393 7.60 -0.70 4.74
CA LEU A 393 8.51 -1.87 4.76
C LEU A 393 8.35 -2.72 3.49
N GLY A 394 7.12 -2.86 2.98
CA GLY A 394 6.85 -3.52 1.70
C GLY A 394 7.58 -2.83 0.56
N ALA A 395 7.45 -1.52 0.45
CA ALA A 395 8.11 -0.73 -0.59
C ALA A 395 9.65 -0.82 -0.54
N GLU A 396 10.25 -0.82 0.67
CA GLU A 396 11.70 -1.05 0.85
C GLU A 396 12.15 -2.43 0.33
N HIS A 397 11.24 -3.42 0.28
CA HIS A 397 11.51 -4.78 -0.22
C HIS A 397 10.94 -5.06 -1.61
N GLY A 398 10.52 -4.03 -2.34
CA GLY A 398 9.97 -4.19 -3.69
C GLY A 398 8.53 -4.73 -3.74
N VAL A 399 7.79 -4.67 -2.63
CA VAL A 399 6.37 -5.04 -2.56
C VAL A 399 5.52 -3.77 -2.48
N LEU A 400 4.87 -3.41 -3.58
CA LEU A 400 4.02 -2.22 -3.66
C LEU A 400 2.55 -2.60 -3.49
N ILE A 401 1.94 -2.16 -2.41
CA ILE A 401 0.56 -2.46 -2.06
C ILE A 401 -0.30 -1.23 -2.35
N LYS A 402 -1.27 -1.32 -3.26
CA LYS A 402 -2.10 -0.18 -3.68
C LYS A 402 -3.14 0.25 -2.64
N SER A 403 -3.51 -0.63 -1.72
CA SER A 403 -4.55 -0.33 -0.73
C SER A 403 -4.38 -1.13 0.56
N ALA A 404 -4.77 -0.51 1.68
CA ALA A 404 -4.83 -1.20 2.97
C ALA A 404 -5.81 -2.39 2.98
N GLU A 405 -6.84 -2.36 2.13
CA GLU A 405 -7.76 -3.48 1.95
C GLU A 405 -7.05 -4.69 1.35
N TYR A 406 -6.18 -4.48 0.36
CA TYR A 406 -5.41 -5.54 -0.26
C TYR A 406 -4.39 -6.15 0.70
N LEU A 407 -3.77 -5.31 1.54
CA LEU A 407 -2.91 -5.81 2.62
C LEU A 407 -3.71 -6.67 3.62
N GLU A 408 -4.97 -6.33 3.92
CA GLU A 408 -5.83 -7.17 4.76
C GLU A 408 -6.19 -8.49 4.10
N LYS A 409 -6.60 -8.48 2.82
CA LYS A 409 -7.00 -9.66 2.07
C LYS A 409 -5.82 -10.61 1.82
N ALA A 410 -4.64 -10.08 1.43
CA ALA A 410 -3.43 -10.89 1.21
C ALA A 410 -2.98 -11.66 2.47
N GLY A 411 -3.29 -11.16 3.66
CA GLY A 411 -3.09 -11.89 4.90
C GLY A 411 -4.04 -13.07 5.14
N LYS A 412 -5.15 -13.16 4.39
CA LYS A 412 -6.23 -14.14 4.55
C LYS A 412 -6.32 -15.13 3.39
N LEU A 413 -5.34 -15.18 2.51
CA LEU A 413 -5.35 -16.06 1.35
C LEU A 413 -5.47 -17.52 1.74
N ASP A 414 -6.42 -18.23 1.09
CA ASP A 414 -6.63 -19.67 1.17
C ASP A 414 -5.97 -20.37 -0.03
N ALA A 415 -6.02 -19.75 -1.22
CA ALA A 415 -5.44 -20.29 -2.43
C ALA A 415 -4.70 -19.19 -3.25
N ILE A 416 -3.65 -19.59 -3.95
CA ILE A 416 -2.95 -18.77 -4.92
C ILE A 416 -2.94 -19.51 -6.26
N VAL A 417 -3.47 -18.85 -7.29
CA VAL A 417 -3.40 -19.30 -8.68
C VAL A 417 -2.22 -18.61 -9.34
N MET A 418 -1.30 -19.37 -9.87
CA MET A 418 -0.10 -18.88 -10.55
C MET A 418 -0.16 -19.23 -12.03
N ASP A 419 0.04 -18.23 -12.89
CA ASP A 419 0.25 -18.52 -14.31
C ASP A 419 1.55 -19.31 -14.48
N LYS A 420 1.63 -20.11 -15.53
CA LYS A 420 2.87 -20.86 -15.83
C LYS A 420 3.94 -19.93 -16.41
N THR A 421 3.66 -19.36 -17.58
CA THR A 421 4.64 -18.69 -18.43
C THR A 421 5.01 -17.32 -17.87
N GLY A 422 6.32 -17.06 -17.66
CA GLY A 422 6.82 -15.80 -17.12
C GLY A 422 6.57 -15.63 -15.59
N THR A 423 5.80 -16.53 -14.98
CA THR A 423 5.50 -16.52 -13.53
C THR A 423 6.21 -17.66 -12.81
N LEU A 424 5.78 -18.92 -13.01
CA LEU A 424 6.47 -20.10 -12.47
C LEU A 424 7.76 -20.42 -13.24
N THR A 425 7.77 -20.06 -14.53
CA THR A 425 8.89 -20.24 -15.45
C THR A 425 9.59 -18.90 -15.72
N GLN A 426 10.78 -18.97 -16.35
CA GLN A 426 11.57 -17.78 -16.66
C GLN A 426 10.94 -16.92 -17.77
N GLY A 427 10.03 -17.49 -18.57
CA GLY A 427 9.43 -16.85 -19.75
C GLY A 427 10.40 -16.74 -20.94
N VAL A 428 11.56 -17.36 -20.83
CA VAL A 428 12.54 -17.48 -21.89
C VAL A 428 12.37 -18.87 -22.49
N LEU A 429 11.80 -18.91 -23.70
CA LEU A 429 11.54 -20.14 -24.40
C LEU A 429 12.77 -20.53 -25.24
N ASP A 430 13.15 -21.80 -25.18
CA ASP A 430 14.22 -22.36 -25.97
C ASP A 430 13.74 -23.57 -26.76
N VAL A 431 14.28 -23.76 -27.96
CA VAL A 431 14.02 -24.96 -28.79
C VAL A 431 15.00 -26.04 -28.36
N THR A 432 14.50 -27.04 -27.60
CA THR A 432 15.32 -28.13 -27.07
C THR A 432 15.49 -29.28 -28.03
N ALA A 433 14.58 -29.44 -29.00
CA ALA A 433 14.67 -30.45 -30.02
C ALA A 433 14.03 -30.01 -31.36
N PHE A 434 14.65 -30.47 -32.45
CA PHE A 434 14.12 -30.36 -33.78
C PHE A 434 14.24 -31.72 -34.46
N LYS A 435 13.17 -32.18 -35.12
CA LYS A 435 13.17 -33.39 -35.94
C LYS A 435 12.54 -33.14 -37.31
N ASN A 436 13.26 -33.54 -38.34
CA ASN A 436 12.78 -33.51 -39.74
C ASN A 436 12.35 -34.91 -40.15
N TYR A 437 11.11 -35.07 -40.62
CA TYR A 437 10.55 -36.37 -41.03
C TYR A 437 10.37 -36.48 -42.54
N ASN A 438 10.05 -35.36 -43.19
CA ASN A 438 9.79 -35.37 -44.63
C ASN A 438 10.25 -34.06 -45.29
N GLY A 439 10.77 -34.15 -46.51
CA GLY A 439 11.25 -33.02 -47.27
C GLY A 439 12.67 -32.55 -46.87
N ASP A 440 13.09 -31.45 -47.48
CA ASP A 440 14.38 -30.82 -47.23
C ASP A 440 14.34 -30.04 -45.90
N GLU A 441 15.27 -30.34 -45.03
CA GLU A 441 15.39 -29.72 -43.70
C GLU A 441 15.52 -28.20 -43.79
N SER A 442 16.34 -27.69 -44.70
CA SER A 442 16.54 -26.25 -44.88
C SER A 442 15.26 -25.56 -45.35
N ARG A 443 14.48 -26.23 -46.23
CA ARG A 443 13.17 -25.73 -46.68
C ARG A 443 12.17 -25.70 -45.52
N ASN A 444 12.06 -26.77 -44.76
CA ASN A 444 11.14 -26.85 -43.63
C ASN A 444 11.46 -25.81 -42.55
N MET A 445 12.74 -25.59 -42.23
CA MET A 445 13.19 -24.55 -41.30
C MET A 445 12.84 -23.15 -41.83
N SER A 446 13.06 -22.89 -43.12
CA SER A 446 12.76 -21.59 -43.72
C SER A 446 11.25 -21.32 -43.81
N LEU A 447 10.41 -22.35 -44.01
CA LEU A 447 8.95 -22.25 -43.98
C LEU A 447 8.45 -21.95 -42.57
N MET A 448 9.01 -22.63 -41.54
CA MET A 448 8.72 -22.35 -40.15
C MET A 448 9.06 -20.89 -39.79
N MET A 449 10.29 -20.44 -40.13
CA MET A 449 10.71 -19.06 -39.88
C MET A 449 9.85 -18.02 -40.60
N ALA A 450 9.40 -18.32 -41.83
CA ALA A 450 8.52 -17.42 -42.56
C ALA A 450 7.12 -17.30 -41.91
N LEU A 451 6.55 -18.40 -41.43
CA LEU A 451 5.29 -18.39 -40.72
C LEU A 451 5.43 -17.67 -39.37
N GLU A 452 6.43 -18.04 -38.56
CA GLU A 452 6.60 -17.51 -37.22
C GLU A 452 7.02 -16.03 -37.20
N SER A 453 7.66 -15.53 -38.26
CA SER A 453 7.97 -14.10 -38.42
C SER A 453 6.72 -13.21 -38.57
N GLY A 454 5.57 -13.79 -38.85
CA GLY A 454 4.29 -13.10 -39.00
C GLY A 454 3.56 -12.84 -37.67
N THR A 455 4.06 -13.35 -36.54
CA THR A 455 3.43 -13.22 -35.22
C THR A 455 4.43 -12.74 -34.15
N SER A 456 3.93 -12.14 -33.09
CA SER A 456 4.74 -11.72 -31.96
C SER A 456 4.74 -12.73 -30.79
N HIS A 457 4.19 -13.94 -31.02
CA HIS A 457 4.07 -14.97 -29.98
C HIS A 457 5.45 -15.39 -29.44
N PRO A 458 5.63 -15.62 -28.12
CA PRO A 458 6.93 -16.02 -27.56
C PRO A 458 7.53 -17.28 -28.19
N ILE A 459 6.73 -18.32 -28.45
CA ILE A 459 7.16 -19.54 -29.14
C ILE A 459 7.73 -19.21 -30.53
N ALA A 460 7.05 -18.29 -31.24
CA ALA A 460 7.50 -17.86 -32.57
C ALA A 460 8.89 -17.23 -32.52
N LYS A 461 9.13 -16.34 -31.56
CA LYS A 461 10.44 -15.71 -31.37
C LYS A 461 11.53 -16.73 -31.07
N ALA A 462 11.27 -17.70 -30.20
CA ALA A 462 12.22 -18.78 -29.89
C ALA A 462 12.55 -19.62 -31.09
N MET A 463 11.53 -20.01 -31.88
CA MET A 463 11.73 -20.83 -33.07
C MET A 463 12.47 -20.07 -34.20
N VAL A 464 12.17 -18.79 -34.38
CA VAL A 464 12.91 -17.93 -35.35
C VAL A 464 14.36 -17.75 -34.91
N TYR A 465 14.59 -17.45 -33.62
CA TYR A 465 15.95 -17.31 -33.07
C TYR A 465 16.75 -18.59 -33.24
N TYR A 466 16.15 -19.75 -32.95
CA TYR A 466 16.79 -21.06 -33.18
C TYR A 466 17.21 -21.24 -34.63
N GLY A 467 16.34 -20.89 -35.60
CA GLY A 467 16.65 -20.95 -37.00
C GLY A 467 17.81 -20.01 -37.38
N GLU A 468 17.83 -18.79 -36.89
CA GLU A 468 18.89 -17.82 -37.12
C GLU A 468 20.25 -18.27 -36.55
N ASP A 469 20.27 -18.81 -35.33
CA ASP A 469 21.46 -19.31 -34.66
C ASP A 469 22.08 -20.51 -35.40
N HIS A 470 21.24 -21.33 -36.00
CA HIS A 470 21.69 -22.47 -36.84
C HIS A 470 21.98 -22.08 -38.28
N GLY A 471 21.98 -20.77 -38.60
CA GLY A 471 22.42 -20.25 -39.91
C GLY A 471 21.37 -20.29 -41.01
N TYR A 472 20.12 -20.60 -40.70
CA TYR A 472 19.01 -20.55 -41.67
C TYR A 472 18.54 -19.12 -41.87
N LYS A 473 18.10 -18.81 -43.09
CA LYS A 473 17.64 -17.44 -43.44
C LYS A 473 16.13 -17.43 -43.73
N GLY A 474 15.34 -17.10 -42.74
CA GLY A 474 13.87 -17.05 -42.84
C GLY A 474 13.33 -16.06 -43.88
N LYS A 475 14.05 -14.96 -44.16
CA LYS A 475 13.69 -13.96 -45.17
C LYS A 475 13.82 -14.44 -46.62
N ALA A 476 14.27 -15.66 -46.86
CA ALA A 476 14.42 -16.21 -48.19
C ALA A 476 13.09 -16.76 -48.78
N ILE A 477 12.05 -16.89 -47.96
CA ILE A 477 10.73 -17.39 -48.37
C ILE A 477 9.68 -16.30 -48.17
N GLU A 478 8.97 -15.96 -49.23
CA GLU A 478 7.81 -15.06 -49.21
C GLU A 478 6.53 -15.90 -49.31
N LEU A 479 5.67 -15.84 -48.30
CA LEU A 479 4.41 -16.57 -48.27
C LEU A 479 3.36 -15.86 -49.17
N GLU A 480 2.61 -16.61 -49.96
CA GLU A 480 1.50 -16.10 -50.77
C GLU A 480 0.29 -15.71 -49.91
N SER A 481 0.11 -16.37 -48.80
CA SER A 481 -0.91 -16.05 -47.77
C SER A 481 -0.40 -16.36 -46.38
N PHE A 482 -0.91 -15.62 -45.38
CA PHE A 482 -0.63 -15.84 -43.97
C PHE A 482 -1.92 -15.70 -43.15
N GLY A 483 -2.13 -16.55 -42.18
CA GLY A 483 -3.24 -16.50 -41.26
C GLY A 483 -2.85 -17.05 -39.88
N ASP A 484 -3.16 -16.31 -38.85
CA ASP A 484 -3.06 -16.76 -37.47
C ASP A 484 -4.40 -17.35 -37.04
N VAL A 485 -4.40 -18.57 -36.50
CA VAL A 485 -5.57 -19.27 -35.97
C VAL A 485 -5.45 -19.26 -34.46
N PRO A 486 -6.14 -18.35 -33.77
CA PRO A 486 -5.95 -18.13 -32.33
C PRO A 486 -6.09 -19.41 -31.50
N GLY A 487 -5.06 -19.69 -30.68
CA GLY A 487 -4.99 -20.85 -29.80
C GLY A 487 -4.77 -22.20 -30.51
N LYS A 488 -4.44 -22.18 -31.80
CA LYS A 488 -4.22 -23.40 -32.62
C LYS A 488 -2.88 -23.41 -33.34
N GLY A 489 -2.52 -22.32 -34.05
CA GLY A 489 -1.29 -22.22 -34.81
C GLY A 489 -1.39 -21.30 -36.02
N LEU A 490 -0.45 -21.42 -36.94
CA LEU A 490 -0.29 -20.58 -38.09
C LEU A 490 -0.53 -21.38 -39.38
N GLN A 491 -1.08 -20.72 -40.39
CA GLN A 491 -1.28 -21.32 -41.73
C GLN A 491 -0.85 -20.35 -42.82
N GLY A 492 -0.45 -20.89 -43.94
CA GLY A 492 -0.05 -20.09 -45.07
C GLY A 492 0.00 -20.90 -46.36
N ALA A 493 0.35 -20.25 -47.48
CA ALA A 493 0.62 -20.90 -48.76
C ALA A 493 1.99 -20.47 -49.28
N TYR A 494 2.72 -21.39 -49.84
CA TYR A 494 4.01 -21.17 -50.49
C TYR A 494 4.11 -21.99 -51.79
N GLN A 495 4.29 -21.34 -52.91
CA GLN A 495 4.35 -21.95 -54.25
C GLN A 495 3.11 -22.83 -54.56
N GLY A 496 1.91 -22.34 -54.16
CA GLY A 496 0.67 -23.08 -54.34
C GLY A 496 0.45 -24.25 -53.37
N VAL A 497 1.39 -24.50 -52.43
CA VAL A 497 1.33 -25.57 -51.44
C VAL A 497 0.84 -25.01 -50.11
N SER A 498 -0.08 -25.70 -49.45
CA SER A 498 -0.58 -25.36 -48.14
C SER A 498 0.44 -25.70 -47.05
N VAL A 499 0.68 -24.77 -46.12
CA VAL A 499 1.61 -24.95 -45.01
C VAL A 499 0.89 -24.61 -43.73
N GLN A 500 0.91 -25.51 -42.74
CA GLN A 500 0.36 -25.31 -41.38
C GLN A 500 1.43 -25.60 -40.33
N LEU A 501 1.51 -24.77 -39.31
CA LEU A 501 2.38 -24.94 -38.14
C LEU A 501 1.57 -24.73 -36.86
N GLY A 502 1.54 -25.73 -35.99
CA GLY A 502 0.79 -25.61 -34.74
C GLY A 502 0.85 -26.86 -33.89
N HIS A 503 0.07 -26.87 -32.82
CA HIS A 503 0.09 -28.00 -31.86
C HIS A 503 -0.54 -29.29 -32.44
N SER A 504 -0.15 -30.43 -31.93
CA SER A 504 -0.53 -31.77 -32.41
C SER A 504 -2.05 -31.99 -32.49
N ARG A 505 -2.82 -31.46 -31.53
CA ARG A 505 -4.28 -31.55 -31.54
C ARG A 505 -4.92 -30.84 -32.72
N TRP A 506 -4.44 -29.66 -33.07
CA TRP A 506 -4.95 -28.93 -34.24
C TRP A 506 -4.64 -29.67 -35.56
N MET A 507 -3.44 -30.28 -35.67
CA MET A 507 -3.09 -31.11 -36.81
C MET A 507 -4.03 -32.31 -36.94
N SER A 508 -4.39 -32.94 -35.86
CA SER A 508 -5.40 -34.01 -35.82
C SER A 508 -6.80 -33.54 -36.21
N GLU A 509 -7.23 -32.34 -35.77
CA GLU A 509 -8.50 -31.73 -36.17
C GLU A 509 -8.57 -31.43 -37.69
N LEU A 510 -7.43 -31.09 -38.31
CA LEU A 510 -7.30 -30.90 -39.74
C LEU A 510 -7.26 -32.22 -40.51
N GLY A 511 -7.20 -33.37 -39.83
CA GLY A 511 -7.21 -34.71 -40.44
C GLY A 511 -5.84 -35.22 -40.84
N TYR A 512 -4.74 -34.62 -40.35
CA TYR A 512 -3.40 -35.11 -40.63
C TYR A 512 -3.08 -36.39 -39.86
N ASP A 513 -2.36 -37.33 -40.53
CA ASP A 513 -1.89 -38.55 -39.87
C ASP A 513 -0.62 -38.24 -39.06
N LEU A 514 -0.76 -38.37 -37.72
CA LEU A 514 0.32 -38.15 -36.77
C LEU A 514 1.02 -39.43 -36.36
N SER A 515 0.64 -40.59 -36.89
CA SER A 515 1.14 -41.90 -36.41
C SER A 515 2.68 -42.02 -36.49
N ALA A 516 3.30 -41.43 -37.50
CA ALA A 516 4.77 -41.45 -37.68
C ALA A 516 5.53 -40.57 -36.67
N VAL A 517 4.88 -39.59 -36.07
CA VAL A 517 5.51 -38.61 -35.16
C VAL A 517 4.93 -38.69 -33.74
N GLN A 518 3.95 -39.54 -33.50
CA GLN A 518 3.19 -39.64 -32.26
C GLN A 518 4.08 -39.98 -31.07
N ASP A 519 5.00 -40.90 -31.21
CA ASP A 519 5.92 -41.32 -30.13
C ASP A 519 6.86 -40.13 -29.75
N ASP A 520 7.33 -39.38 -30.71
CA ASP A 520 8.19 -38.22 -30.47
C ASP A 520 7.38 -37.06 -29.79
N ILE A 521 6.15 -36.80 -30.26
CA ILE A 521 5.27 -35.82 -29.62
C ILE A 521 5.06 -36.21 -28.14
N LEU A 522 4.68 -37.44 -27.89
CA LEU A 522 4.47 -37.91 -26.52
C LEU A 522 5.74 -37.81 -25.68
N HIS A 523 6.89 -38.20 -26.24
CA HIS A 523 8.18 -38.12 -25.56
C HIS A 523 8.52 -36.71 -25.08
N TYR A 524 8.42 -35.71 -25.97
CA TYR A 524 8.72 -34.33 -25.62
C TYR A 524 7.66 -33.70 -24.72
N GLU A 525 6.36 -33.99 -24.95
CA GLU A 525 5.29 -33.52 -24.05
C GLU A 525 5.44 -34.10 -22.64
N GLU A 526 5.88 -35.35 -22.48
CA GLU A 526 6.19 -35.97 -21.20
C GLU A 526 7.41 -35.34 -20.49
N GLN A 527 8.28 -34.67 -21.25
CA GLN A 527 9.41 -33.90 -20.73
C GLN A 527 9.09 -32.43 -20.48
N GLY A 528 7.83 -32.03 -20.69
CA GLY A 528 7.37 -30.68 -20.41
C GLY A 528 7.45 -29.70 -21.58
N ALA A 529 7.91 -30.14 -22.75
CA ALA A 529 7.99 -29.30 -23.92
C ALA A 529 6.60 -29.03 -24.55
N SER A 530 6.47 -27.84 -25.13
CA SER A 530 5.39 -27.52 -26.06
C SER A 530 5.81 -27.94 -27.46
N VAL A 531 5.05 -28.83 -28.09
CA VAL A 531 5.40 -29.40 -29.40
C VAL A 531 4.65 -28.68 -30.49
N SER A 532 5.42 -28.08 -31.43
CA SER A 532 4.94 -27.49 -32.70
C SER A 532 5.22 -28.43 -33.87
N VAL A 533 4.20 -28.71 -34.68
CA VAL A 533 4.28 -29.63 -35.84
C VAL A 533 4.03 -28.86 -37.10
N LEU A 534 4.91 -29.04 -38.10
CA LEU A 534 4.80 -28.48 -39.44
C LEU A 534 4.19 -29.52 -40.36
N ALA A 535 3.12 -29.15 -41.04
CA ALA A 535 2.55 -29.90 -42.17
C ALA A 535 2.73 -29.12 -43.46
N VAL A 536 3.19 -29.79 -44.51
CA VAL A 536 3.39 -29.25 -45.84
C VAL A 536 2.66 -30.14 -46.83
N ASP A 537 1.76 -29.59 -47.61
CA ASP A 537 0.95 -30.30 -48.65
C ASP A 537 0.24 -31.55 -48.07
N GLY A 538 -0.33 -31.43 -46.90
CA GLY A 538 -1.07 -32.53 -46.27
C GLY A 538 -0.21 -33.57 -45.56
N VAL A 539 1.11 -33.43 -45.51
CA VAL A 539 2.05 -34.37 -44.90
C VAL A 539 2.83 -33.73 -43.76
N ILE A 540 2.91 -34.41 -42.63
CA ILE A 540 3.75 -33.95 -41.52
C ILE A 540 5.22 -33.97 -41.91
N SER A 541 5.88 -32.83 -41.82
CA SER A 541 7.22 -32.62 -42.32
C SER A 541 8.28 -32.43 -41.25
N ALA A 542 7.97 -31.73 -40.18
CA ALA A 542 8.92 -31.48 -39.09
C ALA A 542 8.22 -31.22 -37.75
N LEU A 543 9.01 -31.30 -36.68
CA LEU A 543 8.59 -31.07 -35.31
C LEU A 543 9.64 -30.25 -34.57
N TRP A 544 9.20 -29.30 -33.74
CA TRP A 544 10.01 -28.55 -32.77
C TRP A 544 9.45 -28.75 -31.40
N ALA A 545 10.33 -29.05 -30.43
CA ALA A 545 10.01 -29.05 -29.01
C ALA A 545 10.55 -27.76 -28.38
N VAL A 546 9.67 -27.01 -27.75
CA VAL A 546 10.00 -25.72 -27.13
C VAL A 546 9.73 -25.82 -25.65
N GLU A 547 10.72 -25.51 -24.83
CA GLU A 547 10.62 -25.57 -23.37
C GLU A 547 10.74 -24.18 -22.74
N ASP A 548 10.13 -24.04 -21.57
CA ASP A 548 10.23 -22.88 -20.70
C ASP A 548 10.68 -23.38 -19.31
N GLU A 549 11.89 -23.07 -18.92
CA GLU A 549 12.47 -23.56 -17.67
C GLU A 549 11.79 -22.95 -16.45
N LEU A 550 11.58 -23.78 -15.40
CA LEU A 550 11.16 -23.29 -14.10
C LEU A 550 12.18 -22.30 -13.55
N ARG A 551 11.68 -21.26 -12.89
CA ARG A 551 12.56 -20.38 -12.13
C ARG A 551 13.25 -21.17 -11.00
N PRO A 552 14.50 -20.90 -10.69
CA PRO A 552 15.25 -21.63 -9.65
C PRO A 552 14.55 -21.64 -8.29
N GLU A 553 13.87 -20.54 -7.96
CA GLU A 553 13.19 -20.33 -6.67
C GLU A 553 11.79 -20.96 -6.59
N THR A 554 11.20 -21.38 -7.71
CA THR A 554 9.80 -21.83 -7.77
C THR A 554 9.48 -22.92 -6.75
N ILE A 555 10.33 -23.94 -6.67
CA ILE A 555 10.10 -25.11 -5.78
C ILE A 555 10.09 -24.67 -4.31
N GLU A 556 11.02 -23.80 -3.92
CA GLU A 556 11.12 -23.30 -2.55
C GLU A 556 9.90 -22.43 -2.19
N VAL A 557 9.52 -21.51 -3.09
CA VAL A 557 8.37 -20.61 -2.92
C VAL A 557 7.07 -21.38 -2.80
N VAL A 558 6.81 -22.36 -3.67
CA VAL A 558 5.62 -23.21 -3.61
C VAL A 558 5.54 -23.94 -2.28
N LYS A 559 6.64 -24.58 -1.85
CA LYS A 559 6.71 -25.28 -0.58
C LYS A 559 6.48 -24.35 0.60
N GLU A 560 7.00 -23.13 0.55
CA GLU A 560 6.82 -22.14 1.61
C GLU A 560 5.36 -21.67 1.70
N LEU A 561 4.69 -21.37 0.58
CA LEU A 561 3.28 -20.99 0.54
C LEU A 561 2.41 -22.11 1.11
N GLN A 562 2.65 -23.36 0.69
CA GLN A 562 1.95 -24.55 1.22
C GLN A 562 2.17 -24.73 2.72
N SER A 563 3.40 -24.49 3.22
CA SER A 563 3.69 -24.55 4.66
C SER A 563 2.94 -23.50 5.47
N GLN A 564 2.54 -22.40 4.82
CA GLN A 564 1.72 -21.34 5.40
C GLN A 564 0.21 -21.65 5.32
N GLY A 565 -0.19 -22.81 4.82
CA GLY A 565 -1.58 -23.24 4.68
C GLY A 565 -2.29 -22.61 3.47
N ILE A 566 -1.55 -22.27 2.41
CA ILE A 566 -2.08 -21.71 1.18
C ILE A 566 -2.00 -22.78 0.09
N ASP A 567 -3.12 -23.10 -0.54
CA ASP A 567 -3.16 -24.04 -1.66
C ASP A 567 -2.64 -23.37 -2.93
N VAL A 568 -1.62 -23.97 -3.56
CA VAL A 568 -1.04 -23.44 -4.81
C VAL A 568 -1.63 -24.16 -6.00
N TRP A 569 -2.16 -23.37 -6.94
CA TRP A 569 -2.76 -23.83 -8.20
C TRP A 569 -1.96 -23.30 -9.37
N MET A 570 -1.66 -24.18 -10.35
CA MET A 570 -1.08 -23.74 -11.61
C MET A 570 -2.18 -23.57 -12.67
N LEU A 571 -2.14 -22.46 -13.40
CA LEU A 571 -3.05 -22.14 -14.49
C LEU A 571 -2.24 -21.98 -15.78
N THR A 572 -2.63 -22.69 -16.85
CA THR A 572 -1.90 -22.63 -18.12
C THR A 572 -2.78 -22.94 -19.33
N GLY A 573 -2.41 -22.41 -20.49
CA GLY A 573 -2.99 -22.76 -21.77
C GLY A 573 -2.42 -24.06 -22.38
N ASP A 574 -1.34 -24.60 -21.81
CA ASP A 574 -0.69 -25.81 -22.30
C ASP A 574 -1.58 -27.04 -22.20
N ASN A 575 -1.22 -28.08 -22.94
CA ASN A 575 -1.86 -29.37 -22.82
C ASN A 575 -1.66 -29.96 -21.41
N ARG A 576 -2.57 -30.86 -21.01
CA ARG A 576 -2.62 -31.40 -19.65
C ARG A 576 -1.36 -32.17 -19.25
N ARG A 577 -0.65 -32.81 -20.19
CA ARG A 577 0.56 -33.59 -19.90
C ARG A 577 1.74 -32.70 -19.54
N THR A 578 2.04 -31.73 -20.40
CA THR A 578 3.07 -30.71 -20.16
C THR A 578 2.81 -29.97 -18.85
N ALA A 579 1.55 -29.55 -18.63
CA ALA A 579 1.14 -28.89 -17.41
C ALA A 579 1.39 -29.75 -16.15
N GLN A 580 1.02 -31.05 -16.22
CA GLN A 580 1.22 -31.96 -15.08
C GLN A 580 2.70 -32.23 -14.80
N TYR A 581 3.53 -32.31 -15.83
CA TYR A 581 4.98 -32.48 -15.68
C TYR A 581 5.61 -31.30 -14.93
N ILE A 582 5.35 -30.07 -15.38
CA ILE A 582 5.85 -28.84 -14.77
C ILE A 582 5.34 -28.70 -13.33
N ALA A 583 4.04 -28.97 -13.10
CA ALA A 583 3.46 -28.93 -11.76
C ALA A 583 4.09 -29.92 -10.80
N ASN A 584 4.38 -31.14 -11.25
CA ASN A 584 5.05 -32.16 -10.45
C ASN A 584 6.48 -31.71 -10.07
N GLN A 585 7.23 -31.11 -10.99
CA GLN A 585 8.55 -30.55 -10.71
C GLN A 585 8.47 -29.40 -9.70
N ALA A 586 7.47 -28.51 -9.82
CA ALA A 586 7.25 -27.40 -8.92
C ALA A 586 6.65 -27.82 -7.56
N GLY A 587 6.21 -29.08 -7.40
CA GLY A 587 5.54 -29.56 -6.18
C GLY A 587 4.09 -29.08 -6.06
N ILE A 588 3.44 -28.73 -7.18
CA ILE A 588 2.05 -28.26 -7.25
C ILE A 588 1.13 -29.43 -7.57
N THR A 589 0.10 -29.63 -6.73
CA THR A 589 -0.87 -30.74 -6.89
C THR A 589 -2.09 -30.34 -7.73
N HIS A 590 -2.43 -29.07 -7.78
CA HIS A 590 -3.62 -28.55 -8.43
C HIS A 590 -3.28 -27.90 -9.77
N VAL A 591 -3.78 -28.46 -10.87
CA VAL A 591 -3.48 -27.97 -12.23
C VAL A 591 -4.78 -27.70 -12.98
N ILE A 592 -4.85 -26.51 -13.59
CA ILE A 592 -5.90 -26.09 -14.52
C ILE A 592 -5.22 -25.84 -15.87
N ALA A 593 -5.31 -26.83 -16.74
CA ALA A 593 -4.67 -26.82 -18.06
C ALA A 593 -5.67 -26.55 -19.20
N GLU A 594 -5.16 -26.29 -20.41
CA GLU A 594 -5.95 -26.07 -21.63
C GLU A 594 -6.92 -24.88 -21.52
N VAL A 595 -6.52 -23.82 -20.81
CA VAL A 595 -7.35 -22.63 -20.57
C VAL A 595 -7.04 -21.54 -21.58
N LEU A 596 -8.04 -21.08 -22.30
CA LEU A 596 -7.89 -19.93 -23.19
C LEU A 596 -7.69 -18.63 -22.37
N PRO A 597 -6.97 -17.64 -22.89
CA PRO A 597 -6.71 -16.38 -22.17
C PRO A 597 -7.99 -15.72 -21.60
N GLN A 598 -9.07 -15.72 -22.38
CA GLN A 598 -10.37 -15.17 -21.99
C GLN A 598 -11.06 -15.95 -20.86
N ASP A 599 -10.73 -17.23 -20.66
CA ASP A 599 -11.35 -18.10 -19.68
C ASP A 599 -10.60 -18.14 -18.35
N LYS A 600 -9.38 -17.57 -18.27
CA LYS A 600 -8.58 -17.54 -17.03
C LYS A 600 -9.35 -16.91 -15.86
N ALA A 601 -10.04 -15.79 -16.11
CA ALA A 601 -10.86 -15.12 -15.10
C ALA A 601 -11.99 -16.01 -14.56
N SER A 602 -12.64 -16.80 -15.43
CA SER A 602 -13.71 -17.72 -15.01
C SER A 602 -13.19 -18.83 -14.09
N LYS A 603 -11.96 -19.30 -14.31
CA LYS A 603 -11.32 -20.32 -13.48
C LYS A 603 -10.97 -19.80 -12.08
N VAL A 604 -10.52 -18.58 -11.98
CA VAL A 604 -10.34 -17.89 -10.70
C VAL A 604 -11.68 -17.77 -9.98
N LYS A 605 -12.73 -17.36 -10.70
CA LYS A 605 -14.09 -17.24 -10.15
C LYS A 605 -14.66 -18.55 -9.63
N GLU A 606 -14.42 -19.67 -10.32
CA GLU A 606 -14.83 -21.02 -9.86
C GLU A 606 -14.24 -21.38 -8.47
N LEU A 607 -13.03 -20.90 -8.15
CA LEU A 607 -12.41 -21.12 -6.83
C LEU A 607 -13.01 -20.18 -5.77
N GLN A 608 -13.29 -18.93 -6.12
CA GLN A 608 -13.97 -17.99 -5.22
C GLN A 608 -15.40 -18.47 -4.88
N ASP A 609 -16.12 -19.05 -5.84
CA ASP A 609 -17.47 -19.57 -5.63
C ASP A 609 -17.50 -20.77 -4.68
N LYS A 610 -16.35 -21.44 -4.45
CA LYS A 610 -16.16 -22.45 -3.39
C LYS A 610 -15.94 -21.82 -2.00
N GLY A 611 -15.93 -20.51 -1.90
CA GLY A 611 -15.73 -19.76 -0.65
C GLY A 611 -14.27 -19.51 -0.27
N LEU A 612 -13.32 -19.76 -1.19
CA LEU A 612 -11.90 -19.51 -0.97
C LEU A 612 -11.56 -18.03 -1.23
N VAL A 613 -10.64 -17.47 -0.45
CA VAL A 613 -9.99 -16.20 -0.74
C VAL A 613 -8.82 -16.48 -1.69
N VAL A 614 -8.96 -16.03 -2.94
CA VAL A 614 -8.07 -16.41 -4.04
C VAL A 614 -7.15 -15.26 -4.44
N GLY A 615 -5.82 -15.54 -4.44
CA GLY A 615 -4.82 -14.70 -5.08
C GLY A 615 -4.54 -15.16 -6.51
N MET A 616 -4.35 -14.24 -7.46
CA MET A 616 -3.85 -14.53 -8.80
C MET A 616 -2.49 -13.87 -9.00
N VAL A 617 -1.54 -14.63 -9.55
CA VAL A 617 -0.18 -14.16 -9.85
C VAL A 617 0.06 -14.30 -11.33
N GLY A 618 0.47 -13.22 -12.00
CA GLY A 618 0.77 -13.18 -13.43
C GLY A 618 1.69 -12.01 -13.79
N ASP A 619 2.21 -12.02 -15.02
CA ASP A 619 3.16 -11.01 -15.53
C ASP A 619 2.64 -10.26 -16.74
N GLY A 620 1.62 -10.77 -17.43
CA GLY A 620 1.22 -10.38 -18.77
C GLY A 620 -0.13 -9.71 -18.91
N ILE A 621 -0.34 -9.16 -20.13
CA ILE A 621 -1.61 -8.58 -20.59
C ILE A 621 -2.73 -9.63 -20.54
N ASN A 622 -2.39 -10.90 -20.82
CA ASN A 622 -3.33 -12.01 -20.88
C ASN A 622 -3.91 -12.36 -19.51
N ASP A 623 -3.22 -11.99 -18.43
CA ASP A 623 -3.62 -12.27 -17.04
C ASP A 623 -4.43 -11.14 -16.41
N ALA A 624 -4.44 -9.95 -17.01
CA ALA A 624 -5.10 -8.77 -16.45
C ALA A 624 -6.58 -9.03 -16.07
N PRO A 625 -7.42 -9.71 -16.87
CA PRO A 625 -8.78 -10.04 -16.47
C PRO A 625 -8.84 -10.97 -15.24
N ALA A 626 -7.91 -11.92 -15.12
CA ALA A 626 -7.82 -12.85 -13.99
C ALA A 626 -7.30 -12.15 -12.72
N LEU A 627 -6.30 -11.25 -12.86
CA LEU A 627 -5.77 -10.41 -11.77
C LEU A 627 -6.86 -9.53 -11.16
N VAL A 628 -7.68 -8.88 -12.01
CA VAL A 628 -8.82 -8.04 -11.55
C VAL A 628 -9.94 -8.88 -10.91
N THR A 629 -10.15 -10.12 -11.37
CA THR A 629 -11.23 -10.99 -10.87
C THR A 629 -10.89 -11.60 -9.52
N ALA A 630 -9.63 -11.89 -9.26
CA ALA A 630 -9.17 -12.46 -7.99
C ALA A 630 -9.49 -11.54 -6.80
N ASP A 631 -9.50 -12.10 -5.58
CA ASP A 631 -9.59 -11.28 -4.36
C ASP A 631 -8.36 -10.40 -4.20
N ILE A 632 -7.20 -10.88 -4.68
CA ILE A 632 -5.95 -10.14 -4.76
C ILE A 632 -5.21 -10.52 -6.06
N GLY A 633 -4.93 -9.52 -6.90
CA GLY A 633 -4.03 -9.65 -8.05
C GLY A 633 -2.60 -9.26 -7.68
N PHE A 634 -1.63 -10.14 -8.02
CA PHE A 634 -0.20 -9.90 -7.89
C PHE A 634 0.44 -9.83 -9.28
N ALA A 635 1.07 -8.71 -9.63
CA ALA A 635 1.91 -8.59 -10.83
C ALA A 635 3.37 -8.77 -10.46
N ILE A 636 4.12 -9.59 -11.23
CA ILE A 636 5.54 -9.85 -11.02
C ILE A 636 6.38 -9.03 -12.00
N GLY A 637 7.49 -8.48 -11.48
CA GLY A 637 8.52 -7.79 -12.25
C GLY A 637 8.07 -6.45 -12.83
N SER A 638 8.82 -5.96 -13.80
CA SER A 638 8.46 -4.82 -14.64
C SER A 638 7.39 -5.20 -15.67
N GLY A 639 6.40 -6.02 -15.26
CA GLY A 639 5.32 -6.51 -16.11
C GLY A 639 4.73 -5.39 -16.98
N THR A 640 4.03 -5.74 -18.01
CA THR A 640 3.41 -4.74 -18.90
C THR A 640 2.64 -3.71 -18.07
N ASP A 641 2.66 -2.44 -18.47
CA ASP A 641 1.93 -1.35 -17.78
C ASP A 641 0.49 -1.75 -17.46
N ILE A 642 -0.13 -2.59 -18.29
CA ILE A 642 -1.49 -3.12 -18.11
C ILE A 642 -1.57 -4.10 -16.93
N ALA A 643 -0.61 -5.02 -16.78
CA ALA A 643 -0.61 -5.95 -15.64
C ALA A 643 -0.36 -5.22 -14.31
N VAL A 644 0.57 -4.25 -14.35
CA VAL A 644 0.84 -3.37 -13.19
C VAL A 644 -0.41 -2.56 -12.83
N GLU A 645 -1.16 -2.04 -13.81
CA GLU A 645 -2.40 -1.30 -13.55
C GLU A 645 -3.51 -2.20 -12.98
N ALA A 646 -3.63 -3.43 -13.49
CA ALA A 646 -4.66 -4.40 -13.10
C ALA A 646 -4.43 -5.02 -11.71
N ALA A 647 -3.17 -5.18 -11.28
CA ALA A 647 -2.84 -5.83 -10.02
C ALA A 647 -3.12 -4.94 -8.80
N ASP A 648 -3.41 -5.56 -7.67
CA ASP A 648 -3.60 -4.94 -6.35
C ASP A 648 -2.28 -4.78 -5.59
N ILE A 649 -1.36 -5.71 -5.80
CA ILE A 649 0.00 -5.73 -5.25
C ILE A 649 0.98 -5.94 -6.40
N VAL A 650 1.96 -5.04 -6.51
CA VAL A 650 3.01 -5.13 -7.53
C VAL A 650 4.31 -5.58 -6.86
N LEU A 651 4.86 -6.67 -7.37
CA LEU A 651 6.15 -7.24 -6.96
C LEU A 651 7.20 -6.70 -7.94
N VAL A 652 7.89 -5.62 -7.56
CA VAL A 652 8.82 -4.90 -8.45
C VAL A 652 9.99 -5.77 -8.86
N ARG A 653 10.42 -6.64 -7.94
CA ARG A 653 11.48 -7.61 -8.23
C ARG A 653 10.95 -8.76 -9.06
N ASN A 654 11.73 -9.15 -10.06
CA ASN A 654 11.43 -10.34 -10.86
C ASN A 654 11.84 -11.64 -10.13
N ASP A 655 11.42 -11.77 -8.87
CA ASP A 655 11.74 -12.86 -7.95
C ASP A 655 10.48 -13.29 -7.18
N LEU A 656 10.13 -14.57 -7.30
CA LEU A 656 8.95 -15.15 -6.62
C LEU A 656 9.03 -15.10 -5.09
N HIS A 657 10.21 -14.99 -4.49
CA HIS A 657 10.32 -14.81 -3.04
C HIS A 657 9.60 -13.55 -2.56
N THR A 658 9.48 -12.51 -3.41
CA THR A 658 8.74 -11.29 -3.06
C THR A 658 7.25 -11.55 -2.85
N LEU A 659 6.65 -12.56 -3.50
CA LEU A 659 5.28 -13.00 -3.24
C LEU A 659 5.12 -13.53 -1.80
N VAL A 660 6.05 -14.40 -1.38
CA VAL A 660 6.05 -14.93 0.00
C VAL A 660 6.26 -13.81 1.01
N GLN A 661 7.15 -12.87 0.71
CA GLN A 661 7.39 -11.68 1.53
C GLN A 661 6.12 -10.82 1.65
N ALA A 662 5.38 -10.61 0.54
CA ALA A 662 4.13 -9.86 0.53
C ALA A 662 3.07 -10.50 1.44
N VAL A 663 2.86 -11.81 1.34
CA VAL A 663 1.91 -12.56 2.17
C VAL A 663 2.33 -12.52 3.65
N ARG A 664 3.61 -12.77 3.94
CA ARG A 664 4.18 -12.74 5.30
C ARG A 664 4.06 -11.36 5.92
N LEU A 665 4.38 -10.30 5.17
CA LEU A 665 4.24 -8.90 5.58
C LEU A 665 2.79 -8.57 5.92
N SER A 666 1.86 -8.98 5.07
CA SER A 666 0.42 -8.77 5.26
C SER A 666 -0.06 -9.43 6.55
N ARG A 667 0.28 -10.69 6.79
CA ARG A 667 -0.06 -11.42 8.03
C ARG A 667 0.52 -10.76 9.28
N LYS A 668 1.79 -10.33 9.23
CA LYS A 668 2.45 -9.65 10.36
C LYS A 668 1.83 -8.29 10.63
N THR A 669 1.50 -7.53 9.59
CA THR A 669 0.84 -6.24 9.72
C THR A 669 -0.56 -6.39 10.31
N MET A 670 -1.34 -7.38 9.86
CA MET A 670 -2.66 -7.66 10.43
C MET A 670 -2.59 -8.12 11.89
N THR A 671 -1.60 -8.92 12.24
CA THR A 671 -1.35 -9.32 13.63
C THR A 671 -1.00 -8.11 14.49
N ASN A 672 -0.15 -7.22 13.98
CA ASN A 672 0.23 -5.98 14.65
C ASN A 672 -0.98 -5.06 14.87
N ILE A 673 -1.87 -4.92 13.88
CA ILE A 673 -3.13 -4.17 14.00
C ILE A 673 -4.00 -4.75 15.13
N LYS A 674 -4.20 -6.08 15.15
CA LYS A 674 -4.99 -6.74 16.20
C LYS A 674 -4.38 -6.50 17.59
N GLN A 675 -3.07 -6.58 17.73
CA GLN A 675 -2.36 -6.27 18.96
C GLN A 675 -2.55 -4.81 19.38
N ASN A 676 -2.46 -3.88 18.44
CA ASN A 676 -2.67 -2.46 18.69
C ASN A 676 -4.09 -2.16 19.14
N LEU A 677 -5.09 -2.77 18.52
CA LEU A 677 -6.49 -2.64 18.93
C LEU A 677 -6.70 -3.21 20.35
N PHE A 678 -6.08 -4.34 20.67
CA PHE A 678 -6.11 -4.90 22.02
C PHE A 678 -5.51 -3.92 23.02
N TRP A 679 -4.30 -3.39 22.78
CA TRP A 679 -3.66 -2.44 23.67
C TRP A 679 -4.43 -1.12 23.80
N ALA A 680 -5.05 -0.64 22.71
CA ALA A 680 -5.86 0.57 22.73
C ALA A 680 -7.13 0.43 23.57
N LEU A 681 -7.70 -0.78 23.67
CA LEU A 681 -8.94 -1.02 24.38
C LEU A 681 -8.76 -1.50 25.81
N ILE A 682 -7.69 -2.25 26.12
CA ILE A 682 -7.51 -2.88 27.43
C ILE A 682 -7.44 -1.86 28.57
N PHE A 683 -6.77 -0.71 28.33
CA PHE A 683 -6.69 0.37 29.31
C PHE A 683 -8.06 0.94 29.65
N ASN A 684 -8.95 1.05 28.65
CA ASN A 684 -10.31 1.53 28.84
C ASN A 684 -11.17 0.46 29.53
N CYS A 685 -11.08 -0.81 29.11
CA CYS A 685 -11.86 -1.92 29.67
C CYS A 685 -11.57 -2.14 31.16
N ILE A 686 -10.31 -1.97 31.61
CA ILE A 686 -9.94 -2.09 33.02
C ILE A 686 -10.16 -0.76 33.75
N GLY A 687 -9.82 0.35 33.13
CA GLY A 687 -9.82 1.65 33.78
C GLY A 687 -11.21 2.21 34.05
N ILE A 688 -12.20 2.00 33.17
CA ILE A 688 -13.56 2.48 33.32
C ILE A 688 -14.21 1.89 34.58
N PRO A 689 -14.23 0.56 34.80
CA PRO A 689 -14.75 -0.01 36.05
C PRO A 689 -14.01 0.50 37.30
N LEU A 690 -12.68 0.60 37.28
CA LEU A 690 -11.89 1.12 38.41
C LEU A 690 -12.21 2.58 38.70
N ALA A 691 -12.40 3.42 37.69
CA ALA A 691 -12.82 4.80 37.85
C ALA A 691 -14.25 4.90 38.43
N ALA A 692 -15.16 4.05 37.94
CA ALA A 692 -16.55 4.04 38.38
C ALA A 692 -16.69 3.64 39.84
N VAL A 693 -15.85 2.72 40.38
CA VAL A 693 -15.84 2.35 41.81
C VAL A 693 -14.97 3.27 42.66
N GLY A 694 -14.42 4.37 42.11
CA GLY A 694 -13.62 5.34 42.85
C GLY A 694 -12.16 4.92 43.15
N ALA A 695 -11.70 3.81 42.55
CA ALA A 695 -10.33 3.32 42.72
C ALA A 695 -9.29 4.01 41.81
N LEU A 696 -9.72 4.88 40.90
CA LEU A 696 -8.85 5.54 39.91
C LEU A 696 -9.03 7.06 39.95
N ASN A 697 -7.96 7.77 40.29
CA ASN A 697 -7.93 9.23 40.22
C ASN A 697 -7.83 9.73 38.76
N PRO A 698 -8.48 10.85 38.39
CA PRO A 698 -8.41 11.43 37.04
C PRO A 698 -6.97 11.67 36.51
N MET A 699 -6.03 12.04 37.39
CA MET A 699 -4.62 12.22 36.99
C MET A 699 -3.95 10.91 36.57
N ILE A 700 -4.20 9.82 37.33
CA ILE A 700 -3.70 8.48 36.98
C ILE A 700 -4.36 8.01 35.68
N ALA A 701 -5.66 8.29 35.52
CA ALA A 701 -6.39 8.01 34.27
C ALA A 701 -5.76 8.70 33.05
N GLY A 702 -5.46 9.99 33.14
CA GLY A 702 -4.80 10.74 32.08
C GLY A 702 -3.41 10.20 31.72
N THR A 703 -2.63 9.83 32.74
CA THR A 703 -1.31 9.21 32.57
C THR A 703 -1.43 7.86 31.85
N ALA A 704 -2.34 6.99 32.25
CA ALA A 704 -2.58 5.69 31.64
C ALA A 704 -2.95 5.83 30.17
N MET A 705 -3.75 6.85 29.80
CA MET A 705 -4.11 7.12 28.41
C MET A 705 -2.93 7.58 27.57
N ALA A 706 -2.02 8.40 28.10
CA ALA A 706 -0.79 8.76 27.41
C ALA A 706 0.07 7.52 27.13
N PHE A 707 0.21 6.62 28.10
CA PHE A 707 0.93 5.35 27.94
C PHE A 707 0.26 4.42 26.92
N SER A 708 -1.07 4.37 26.85
CA SER A 708 -1.80 3.60 25.83
C SER A 708 -1.39 3.99 24.42
N SER A 709 -1.33 5.29 24.11
CA SER A 709 -0.90 5.79 22.82
C SER A 709 0.56 5.44 22.50
N VAL A 710 1.47 5.59 23.48
CA VAL A 710 2.89 5.22 23.33
C VAL A 710 3.05 3.73 23.05
N THR A 711 2.28 2.88 23.73
CA THR A 711 2.32 1.42 23.56
C THR A 711 1.93 1.03 22.14
N VAL A 712 0.82 1.55 21.62
CA VAL A 712 0.34 1.30 20.26
C VAL A 712 1.38 1.70 19.21
N VAL A 713 1.95 2.89 19.34
CA VAL A 713 2.94 3.38 18.40
C VAL A 713 4.24 2.57 18.48
N SER A 714 4.71 2.28 19.68
CA SER A 714 5.93 1.48 19.86
C SER A 714 5.76 0.07 19.29
N ASN A 715 4.57 -0.53 19.43
CA ASN A 715 4.25 -1.82 18.83
C ASN A 715 4.20 -1.73 17.30
N SER A 716 3.66 -0.65 16.71
CA SER A 716 3.69 -0.42 15.26
C SER A 716 5.12 -0.28 14.75
N LEU A 717 5.98 0.49 15.43
CA LEU A 717 7.38 0.65 15.05
C LEU A 717 8.19 -0.65 15.18
N ARG A 718 7.79 -1.58 16.07
CA ARG A 718 8.40 -2.91 16.16
C ARG A 718 8.29 -3.68 14.84
N LEU A 719 7.24 -3.43 14.04
CA LEU A 719 7.05 -4.07 12.74
C LEU A 719 8.22 -3.78 11.78
N LYS A 720 8.90 -2.62 11.87
CA LYS A 720 10.10 -2.30 11.09
C LYS A 720 11.25 -3.33 11.26
N ARG A 721 11.27 -4.04 12.39
CA ARG A 721 12.30 -5.05 12.70
C ARG A 721 11.84 -6.47 12.35
N ALA A 722 10.67 -6.60 11.73
CA ALA A 722 10.15 -7.92 11.40
C ALA A 722 10.94 -8.48 10.20
N LYS A 723 11.47 -9.70 10.31
CA LYS A 723 12.01 -10.43 9.16
C LYS A 723 10.83 -10.81 8.25
N ILE A 724 10.82 -10.35 7.03
CA ILE A 724 9.80 -10.65 6.01
C ILE A 724 10.40 -11.51 4.90
#